data_7e53e001148acbbd97186a7fa05d4575
#
_entry.id   7e53e001148acbbd97186a7fa05d4575
#
_cell.length_a   1.000
_cell.length_b   1.000
_cell.length_c   1.000
_cell.angle_alpha   90.00
_cell.angle_beta   90.00
_cell.angle_gamma   90.00
#
_symmetry.space_group_name_H-M   'P 1'
#
loop_
_entity.id
_entity.type
_entity.pdbx_description
1 polymer ?
#
loop_
_entity_poly.entity_id
_entity_poly.type
_entity_poly.pdbx_seq_one_letter_code
_entity_poly.pdbx_strand_id
1 'polypeptide(L)'
;MQSSDGYYRYAYQTQEGYLSTEGAPIVRDIPLRSAADKAFLKLIKKAENFTSSTETILPMQAKPIDTVTPYEKMRVGSFPTTGDFKGVVILAQFQDQKFTHDASYFERMLNEEGFHDNGAIGSAHDYFYFQSNGRFNPHFDVVGPVTLSKEMSYYGKDATDIWGNMIGDEEPTKAIAEACQLADPLVDFKQYDLDGDGKVEMVYVIYAGYGENFGADANTIWPHKYELSSAGYNVCLDDVCLDTYACSAELFGNSGITPCGIGPLTHEFGHVLGLADHYNTATTEYELGRYDNMDYGTYNENTNIPPSYTAFERISLGWMEPTIINEPSDVLTLENIADSRQTYLLPTARHDEFYLLENRQQTGWDVGIKASGLMITHVDFLQNAWDKNTLNNTTAHRRYYLVCADNESGYHETLGHESEAGDLFPFGGNDAFTDETTPASQTYQGVGLDRWVTDIRHHDGVVSFRFRPNHFRTPSGLGFTEVRDDSFRAYWEGSASEALYDLRWHSLARESDLPVALAEGFVFMNDGTPSSPDSKDISVSLDNYMERSGWTGKRVYQAGGAVKLGAVDADGTLTTPKLNLYNMGEQFTVLVRTHSLSGKTPVFTVSSNGKTGAYRLTSSDKSYYYQFNNGLTVTDVTFQVKGDVAIIDSILIVRGNGAGYVEGALKVNVTGEAISDENPEVEEQFVELDTTEMRGINGESVVINGLQKDNYYSFEVRATNADGSKTSQWSVPQTVLASEATKVDRTDCHTQKGTAYYSLDGVRIDKPTKAGVYIRREGTQVMKLLVR
;
A
#
# COMPACT_ATOMS: atom_id res chain seq x y z
N MET A 1 -22.97 -1.17 -16.63
CA MET A 1 -21.77 -0.31 -16.79
C MET A 1 -20.59 -1.08 -16.24
N GLN A 2 -19.41 -0.87 -16.78
CA GLN A 2 -18.18 -1.42 -16.22
C GLN A 2 -17.77 -0.56 -15.02
N SER A 3 -17.55 -1.17 -13.88
CA SER A 3 -17.07 -0.50 -12.67
C SER A 3 -15.54 -0.41 -12.68
N SER A 4 -14.97 0.36 -11.77
CA SER A 4 -13.52 0.57 -11.65
C SER A 4 -12.70 -0.71 -11.41
N ASP A 5 -13.33 -1.78 -10.92
CA ASP A 5 -12.76 -3.10 -10.73
C ASP A 5 -12.79 -3.99 -12.00
N GLY A 6 -13.17 -3.42 -13.14
CA GLY A 6 -13.21 -4.11 -14.44
C GLY A 6 -14.44 -4.97 -14.69
N TYR A 7 -15.30 -5.22 -13.71
CA TYR A 7 -16.50 -6.03 -13.87
C TYR A 7 -17.68 -5.22 -14.39
N TYR A 8 -18.54 -5.85 -15.17
CA TYR A 8 -19.83 -5.24 -15.55
C TYR A 8 -20.79 -5.39 -14.37
N ARG A 9 -21.25 -4.25 -13.84
CA ARG A 9 -22.27 -4.19 -12.78
C ARG A 9 -23.56 -3.59 -13.32
N TYR A 10 -24.66 -3.91 -12.64
CA TYR A 10 -25.92 -3.23 -12.88
C TYR A 10 -25.77 -1.77 -12.47
N ALA A 11 -26.20 -0.86 -13.36
CA ALA A 11 -26.19 0.57 -13.06
C ALA A 11 -27.58 1.00 -12.58
N TYR A 12 -27.62 1.87 -11.59
CA TYR A 12 -28.83 2.52 -11.12
C TYR A 12 -28.64 4.03 -11.13
N GLN A 13 -29.76 4.76 -11.18
CA GLN A 13 -29.73 6.22 -11.17
C GLN A 13 -29.72 6.73 -9.74
N THR A 14 -28.74 7.57 -9.37
CA THR A 14 -28.67 8.24 -8.06
C THR A 14 -29.75 9.31 -7.94
N GLN A 15 -29.96 9.84 -6.75
CA GLN A 15 -30.91 10.97 -6.54
C GLN A 15 -30.55 12.22 -7.32
N GLU A 16 -29.27 12.42 -7.60
CA GLU A 16 -28.73 13.52 -8.40
C GLU A 16 -28.84 13.28 -9.92
N GLY A 17 -29.35 12.14 -10.32
CA GLY A 17 -29.61 11.83 -11.73
C GLY A 17 -28.47 11.12 -12.48
N TYR A 18 -27.35 10.82 -11.85
CA TYR A 18 -26.20 10.12 -12.45
C TYR A 18 -26.39 8.59 -12.40
N LEU A 19 -25.75 7.89 -13.34
CA LEU A 19 -25.69 6.43 -13.28
C LEU A 19 -24.50 6.00 -12.41
N SER A 20 -24.77 5.27 -11.34
CA SER A 20 -23.76 4.66 -10.46
C SER A 20 -23.81 3.14 -10.53
N THR A 21 -22.65 2.52 -10.33
CA THR A 21 -22.50 1.07 -10.16
C THR A 21 -22.07 0.72 -8.73
N GLU A 22 -21.92 1.70 -7.85
CA GLU A 22 -21.45 1.53 -6.49
C GLU A 22 -22.41 0.63 -5.68
N GLY A 23 -21.88 -0.41 -5.05
CA GLY A 23 -22.69 -1.40 -4.31
C GLY A 23 -23.60 -2.29 -5.19
N ALA A 24 -23.56 -2.13 -6.53
CA ALA A 24 -24.38 -2.93 -7.42
C ALA A 24 -23.73 -4.29 -7.72
N PRO A 25 -24.52 -5.39 -7.77
CA PRO A 25 -23.98 -6.70 -8.10
C PRO A 25 -23.43 -6.78 -9.51
N ILE A 26 -22.47 -7.68 -9.73
CA ILE A 26 -21.87 -7.98 -11.04
C ILE A 26 -22.97 -8.51 -11.97
N VAL A 27 -22.95 -8.08 -13.24
CA VAL A 27 -23.88 -8.61 -14.26
C VAL A 27 -23.48 -10.06 -14.55
N ARG A 28 -24.35 -10.98 -14.16
CA ARG A 28 -24.19 -12.42 -14.42
C ARG A 28 -25.21 -12.88 -15.45
N ASP A 29 -24.88 -13.93 -16.19
CA ASP A 29 -25.84 -14.60 -17.07
C ASP A 29 -27.08 -15.06 -16.30
N ILE A 30 -28.24 -15.06 -16.96
CA ILE A 30 -29.52 -15.33 -16.33
C ILE A 30 -29.54 -16.61 -15.48
N PRO A 31 -28.94 -17.73 -15.94
CA PRO A 31 -28.87 -18.96 -15.14
C PRO A 31 -27.97 -18.86 -13.90
N LEU A 32 -26.99 -17.95 -13.91
CA LEU A 32 -25.98 -17.80 -12.86
C LEU A 32 -26.32 -16.68 -11.85
N ARG A 33 -27.46 -16.03 -11.99
CA ARG A 33 -27.87 -14.93 -11.12
C ARG A 33 -28.18 -15.42 -9.72
N SER A 34 -27.46 -14.88 -8.74
CA SER A 34 -27.66 -15.12 -7.32
C SER A 34 -29.03 -14.59 -6.84
N ALA A 35 -29.39 -14.91 -5.62
CA ALA A 35 -30.57 -14.33 -4.96
C ALA A 35 -30.41 -12.80 -4.79
N ALA A 36 -29.18 -12.31 -4.56
CA ALA A 36 -28.85 -10.89 -4.48
C ALA A 36 -29.03 -10.18 -5.81
N ASP A 37 -28.55 -10.75 -6.93
CA ASP A 37 -28.81 -10.22 -8.28
C ASP A 37 -30.28 -10.09 -8.57
N LYS A 38 -31.07 -11.12 -8.24
CA LYS A 38 -32.53 -11.15 -8.47
C LYS A 38 -33.26 -10.14 -7.60
N ALA A 39 -32.82 -9.95 -6.33
CA ALA A 39 -33.38 -8.96 -5.44
C ALA A 39 -33.05 -7.54 -5.91
N PHE A 40 -31.81 -7.29 -6.29
CA PHE A 40 -31.39 -6.00 -6.84
C PHE A 40 -32.14 -5.63 -8.13
N LEU A 41 -32.29 -6.58 -9.05
CA LEU A 41 -33.06 -6.38 -10.30
C LEU A 41 -34.54 -6.04 -10.04
N LYS A 42 -35.12 -6.45 -8.93
CA LYS A 42 -36.48 -6.07 -8.54
C LYS A 42 -36.58 -4.64 -8.01
N LEU A 43 -35.46 -4.10 -7.48
CA LEU A 43 -35.39 -2.73 -6.96
C LEU A 43 -35.09 -1.71 -8.05
N ILE A 44 -34.52 -2.13 -9.17
CA ILE A 44 -34.26 -1.23 -10.30
C ILE A 44 -35.60 -0.91 -10.98
N LYS A 45 -36.08 0.31 -10.83
CA LYS A 45 -37.12 0.85 -11.75
C LYS A 45 -36.49 0.89 -13.14
N LYS A 46 -37.17 0.30 -14.12
CA LYS A 46 -36.82 0.51 -15.54
C LYS A 46 -36.69 2.01 -15.77
N ALA A 47 -35.51 2.43 -16.21
CA ALA A 47 -35.27 3.83 -16.57
C ALA A 47 -36.23 4.23 -17.72
N GLU A 48 -37.29 4.94 -17.36
CA GLU A 48 -38.16 5.58 -18.29
C GLU A 48 -37.63 6.99 -18.52
N ASN A 49 -37.25 7.29 -19.76
CA ASN A 49 -36.84 8.60 -20.33
C ASN A 49 -35.41 9.07 -20.00
N PHE A 50 -34.46 8.68 -20.83
CA PHE A 50 -33.23 9.43 -21.05
C PHE A 50 -33.49 10.55 -22.07
N THR A 51 -33.48 11.80 -21.62
CA THR A 51 -33.24 12.94 -22.51
C THR A 51 -31.74 13.09 -22.69
N SER A 52 -31.24 12.76 -23.88
CA SER A 52 -29.83 12.98 -24.21
C SER A 52 -29.57 14.48 -24.37
N SER A 53 -28.79 15.07 -23.47
CA SER A 53 -28.03 16.25 -23.82
C SER A 53 -26.97 15.84 -24.85
N THR A 54 -26.97 16.50 -25.99
CA THR A 54 -26.01 16.30 -27.09
C THR A 54 -24.66 16.90 -26.68
N GLU A 55 -23.93 16.22 -25.82
CA GLU A 55 -22.48 16.35 -25.76
C GLU A 55 -21.88 15.20 -26.55
N THR A 56 -21.05 15.56 -27.52
CA THR A 56 -20.34 14.64 -28.40
C THR A 56 -19.46 13.74 -27.54
N ILE A 57 -19.94 12.56 -27.20
CA ILE A 57 -19.11 11.53 -26.62
C ILE A 57 -18.19 11.08 -27.75
N LEU A 58 -16.95 11.57 -27.72
CA LEU A 58 -15.84 10.93 -28.42
C LEU A 58 -15.88 9.43 -28.09
N PRO A 59 -15.64 8.53 -29.06
CA PRO A 59 -15.61 7.12 -28.77
C PRO A 59 -14.53 6.92 -27.71
N MET A 60 -14.95 6.54 -26.50
CA MET A 60 -14.01 5.97 -25.53
C MET A 60 -13.40 4.75 -26.22
N GLN A 61 -12.15 4.87 -26.64
CA GLN A 61 -11.33 3.70 -26.86
C GLN A 61 -11.44 2.90 -25.56
N ALA A 62 -11.81 1.63 -25.69
CA ALA A 62 -11.76 0.71 -24.58
C ALA A 62 -10.33 0.78 -24.05
N LYS A 63 -10.15 1.42 -22.89
CA LYS A 63 -8.88 1.29 -22.17
C LYS A 63 -8.69 -0.21 -21.95
N PRO A 64 -7.50 -0.73 -22.22
CA PRO A 64 -7.18 -2.11 -21.85
C PRO A 64 -7.50 -2.30 -20.36
N ILE A 65 -7.98 -3.49 -19.99
CA ILE A 65 -8.45 -3.89 -18.66
C ILE A 65 -7.29 -3.94 -17.64
N ASP A 66 -6.31 -3.10 -17.76
CA ASP A 66 -5.17 -3.06 -16.84
C ASP A 66 -4.73 -1.64 -16.60
N THR A 67 -5.52 -0.91 -15.86
CA THR A 67 -4.89 0.25 -15.21
C THR A 67 -5.81 0.82 -14.13
N VAL A 68 -5.93 0.14 -13.00
CA VAL A 68 -5.79 0.92 -11.77
C VAL A 68 -4.31 1.26 -11.73
N THR A 69 -4.00 2.48 -12.07
CA THR A 69 -2.62 2.95 -12.06
C THR A 69 -2.11 2.81 -10.62
N PRO A 70 -0.93 2.22 -10.36
CA PRO A 70 -0.43 1.97 -9.01
C PRO A 70 -0.53 3.20 -8.10
N TYR A 71 -0.33 4.39 -8.66
CA TYR A 71 -0.34 5.65 -7.94
C TYR A 71 -1.73 6.18 -7.54
N GLU A 72 -2.83 5.69 -8.12
CA GLU A 72 -4.18 6.12 -7.70
C GLU A 72 -4.50 5.69 -6.26
N LYS A 73 -3.81 4.67 -5.75
CA LYS A 73 -3.92 4.19 -4.37
C LYS A 73 -3.01 4.93 -3.38
N MET A 74 -2.02 5.68 -3.87
CA MET A 74 -0.99 6.31 -3.04
C MET A 74 -1.45 7.61 -2.36
N ARG A 75 -2.70 8.01 -2.47
CA ARG A 75 -3.22 9.16 -1.74
C ARG A 75 -3.30 8.85 -0.27
N VAL A 76 -2.47 9.51 0.51
CA VAL A 76 -2.36 9.34 1.95
C VAL A 76 -3.06 10.49 2.67
N GLY A 77 -3.85 10.14 3.71
CA GLY A 77 -4.47 11.10 4.62
C GLY A 77 -5.77 11.73 4.12
N SER A 78 -6.48 12.34 5.08
CA SER A 78 -7.71 13.10 4.86
C SER A 78 -7.49 14.63 4.91
N PHE A 79 -6.28 15.07 5.21
CA PHE A 79 -5.94 16.48 5.29
C PHE A 79 -6.06 17.19 3.94
N PRO A 80 -6.57 18.43 3.86
CA PRO A 80 -6.67 19.14 2.60
C PRO A 80 -5.29 19.50 2.04
N THR A 81 -4.92 18.92 0.93
CA THR A 81 -3.63 19.12 0.25
C THR A 81 -3.69 20.15 -0.88
N THR A 82 -4.86 20.77 -1.10
CA THR A 82 -5.08 21.75 -2.17
C THR A 82 -5.98 22.89 -1.70
N GLY A 83 -5.86 24.04 -2.35
CA GLY A 83 -6.63 25.24 -2.03
C GLY A 83 -5.94 26.12 -1.00
N ASP A 84 -6.67 27.14 -0.54
CA ASP A 84 -6.20 28.00 0.55
C ASP A 84 -6.31 27.24 1.87
N PHE A 85 -5.24 27.26 2.64
CA PHE A 85 -5.18 26.67 3.97
C PHE A 85 -4.80 27.77 4.98
N LYS A 86 -5.44 27.77 6.12
CA LYS A 86 -5.13 28.67 7.23
C LYS A 86 -4.76 27.84 8.45
N GLY A 87 -3.52 27.94 8.91
CA GLY A 87 -3.00 27.24 10.08
C GLY A 87 -2.68 28.21 11.22
N VAL A 88 -2.77 27.72 12.46
CA VAL A 88 -2.32 28.45 13.64
C VAL A 88 -0.96 27.94 14.10
N VAL A 89 -0.03 28.86 14.37
CA VAL A 89 1.30 28.59 14.93
C VAL A 89 1.44 29.28 16.27
N ILE A 90 1.55 28.48 17.33
CA ILE A 90 1.70 28.98 18.70
C ILE A 90 3.17 29.00 19.08
N LEU A 91 3.65 30.15 19.53
CA LEU A 91 4.98 30.30 20.13
C LEU A 91 4.88 29.94 21.60
N ALA A 92 5.54 28.87 22.05
CA ALA A 92 5.52 28.39 23.43
C ALA A 92 6.90 28.47 24.04
N GLN A 93 7.01 29.15 25.20
CA GLN A 93 8.25 29.28 25.96
C GLN A 93 8.09 28.70 27.35
N PHE A 94 9.19 28.26 27.95
CA PHE A 94 9.21 27.63 29.25
C PHE A 94 9.53 28.64 30.37
N GLN A 95 9.51 28.19 31.65
CA GLN A 95 9.89 29.05 32.75
C GLN A 95 11.36 29.47 32.71
N ASP A 96 12.21 28.51 32.31
CA ASP A 96 13.66 28.62 32.24
C ASP A 96 14.21 28.96 30.85
N GLN A 97 13.44 28.72 29.78
CA GLN A 97 13.84 28.95 28.40
C GLN A 97 12.87 29.93 27.70
N LYS A 98 13.40 31.09 27.26
CA LYS A 98 12.63 32.12 26.56
C LYS A 98 13.07 32.23 25.11
N PHE A 99 12.17 32.72 24.26
CA PHE A 99 12.50 33.01 22.86
C PHE A 99 13.64 34.03 22.77
N THR A 100 14.53 33.78 21.87
CA THR A 100 15.64 34.68 21.49
C THR A 100 15.19 35.64 20.38
N HIS A 101 14.25 35.13 19.52
CA HIS A 101 13.69 35.86 18.39
C HIS A 101 12.25 36.33 18.74
N ASP A 102 11.82 37.44 18.17
CA ASP A 102 10.46 37.91 18.37
C ASP A 102 9.45 37.28 17.44
N ALA A 103 8.17 37.40 17.73
CA ALA A 103 7.09 36.80 16.94
C ALA A 103 7.09 37.25 15.47
N SER A 104 7.55 38.49 15.20
CA SER A 104 7.61 39.00 13.82
C SER A 104 8.63 38.29 12.94
N TYR A 105 9.66 37.71 13.54
CA TYR A 105 10.60 36.84 12.80
C TYR A 105 9.89 35.60 12.28
N PHE A 106 9.15 34.92 13.14
CA PHE A 106 8.42 33.69 12.76
C PHE A 106 7.29 33.98 11.78
N GLU A 107 6.57 35.12 11.96
CA GLU A 107 5.55 35.57 11.00
C GLU A 107 6.13 35.70 9.58
N ARG A 108 7.32 36.31 9.46
CA ARG A 108 8.01 36.45 8.17
C ARG A 108 8.55 35.11 7.65
N MET A 109 9.19 34.30 8.52
CA MET A 109 9.74 33.00 8.14
C MET A 109 8.64 32.06 7.60
N LEU A 110 7.43 32.18 8.09
CA LEU A 110 6.32 31.33 7.69
C LEU A 110 5.57 31.85 6.46
N ASN A 111 5.45 33.18 6.27
CA ASN A 111 4.52 33.74 5.30
C ASN A 111 5.12 34.75 4.30
N GLU A 112 6.27 35.37 4.58
CA GLU A 112 6.82 36.43 3.72
C GLU A 112 7.31 35.87 2.40
N GLU A 113 6.74 36.33 1.28
CA GLU A 113 7.21 35.96 -0.05
C GLU A 113 8.69 36.37 -0.25
N GLY A 114 9.53 35.41 -0.62
CA GLY A 114 10.96 35.59 -0.82
C GLY A 114 11.74 35.84 0.48
N PHE A 115 11.27 35.31 1.61
CA PHE A 115 11.99 35.37 2.88
C PHE A 115 13.44 34.85 2.72
N HIS A 116 14.44 35.61 3.19
CA HIS A 116 15.85 35.34 2.94
C HIS A 116 16.76 35.58 4.15
N ASP A 117 16.20 35.72 5.35
CA ASP A 117 17.02 35.80 6.56
C ASP A 117 17.70 34.45 6.84
N ASN A 118 18.87 34.48 7.46
CA ASN A 118 19.64 33.30 7.88
C ASN A 118 20.01 32.32 6.74
N GLY A 119 20.04 32.81 5.49
CA GLY A 119 20.38 31.98 4.32
C GLY A 119 19.20 31.26 3.67
N ALA A 120 17.96 31.51 4.13
CA ALA A 120 16.77 30.99 3.48
C ALA A 120 16.59 31.56 2.05
N ILE A 121 15.83 30.88 1.23
CA ILE A 121 15.48 31.28 -0.14
C ILE A 121 13.98 31.49 -0.33
N GLY A 122 13.22 31.34 0.71
CA GLY A 122 11.78 31.50 0.78
C GLY A 122 11.24 31.15 2.15
N SER A 123 9.98 31.47 2.38
CA SER A 123 9.22 31.12 3.59
C SER A 123 8.66 29.68 3.51
N ALA A 124 8.00 29.24 4.60
CA ALA A 124 7.24 28.00 4.58
C ALA A 124 6.09 28.06 3.55
N HIS A 125 5.41 29.20 3.46
CA HIS A 125 4.41 29.45 2.41
C HIS A 125 5.02 29.27 1.02
N ASP A 126 6.16 29.91 0.72
CA ASP A 126 6.83 29.79 -0.57
C ASP A 126 7.18 28.35 -0.90
N TYR A 127 7.69 27.58 0.09
CA TYR A 127 8.01 26.19 -0.07
C TYR A 127 6.80 25.38 -0.53
N PHE A 128 5.72 25.38 0.24
CA PHE A 128 4.54 24.56 -0.09
C PHE A 128 3.84 25.05 -1.37
N TYR A 129 3.76 26.35 -1.59
CA TYR A 129 3.19 26.92 -2.81
C TYR A 129 3.98 26.46 -4.04
N PHE A 130 5.32 26.47 -3.94
CA PHE A 130 6.21 26.01 -4.99
C PHE A 130 6.09 24.49 -5.21
N GLN A 131 6.18 23.67 -4.14
CA GLN A 131 6.12 22.20 -4.23
C GLN A 131 4.81 21.72 -4.84
N SER A 132 3.70 22.38 -4.50
CA SER A 132 2.36 22.07 -5.03
C SER A 132 2.10 22.70 -6.40
N ASN A 133 3.00 23.53 -6.89
CA ASN A 133 2.83 24.36 -8.07
C ASN A 133 1.57 25.24 -7.96
N GLY A 134 1.44 25.93 -6.84
CA GLY A 134 0.34 26.84 -6.53
C GLY A 134 -1.01 26.17 -6.24
N ARG A 135 -1.05 24.85 -6.09
CA ARG A 135 -2.28 24.12 -5.75
C ARG A 135 -2.62 24.21 -4.27
N PHE A 136 -1.62 24.27 -3.42
CA PHE A 136 -1.74 24.42 -1.98
C PHE A 136 -1.16 25.77 -1.56
N ASN A 137 -1.97 26.60 -0.92
CA ASN A 137 -1.66 27.99 -0.57
C ASN A 137 -1.83 28.17 0.94
N PRO A 138 -0.86 27.74 1.77
CA PRO A 138 -0.96 27.84 3.22
C PRO A 138 -0.61 29.25 3.70
N HIS A 139 -1.34 29.70 4.73
CA HIS A 139 -1.02 30.88 5.52
C HIS A 139 -1.03 30.51 7.00
N PHE A 140 -0.04 30.96 7.76
CA PHE A 140 0.16 30.60 9.14
C PHE A 140 0.03 31.84 10.05
N ASP A 141 -1.02 31.90 10.87
CA ASP A 141 -1.19 32.95 11.89
C ASP A 141 -0.29 32.64 13.10
N VAL A 142 0.65 33.48 13.41
CA VAL A 142 1.55 33.34 14.55
C VAL A 142 0.99 34.01 15.80
N VAL A 143 0.84 33.25 16.87
CA VAL A 143 0.30 33.75 18.15
C VAL A 143 1.26 33.48 19.31
N GLY A 144 1.26 34.32 20.29
CA GLY A 144 2.13 34.22 21.47
C GLY A 144 3.30 35.23 21.45
N PRO A 145 4.40 34.97 22.21
CA PRO A 145 4.67 33.75 22.95
C PRO A 145 3.85 33.57 24.22
N VAL A 146 3.34 32.39 24.43
CA VAL A 146 2.75 31.95 25.69
C VAL A 146 3.81 31.31 26.59
N THR A 147 3.67 31.39 27.91
CA THR A 147 4.64 30.82 28.85
C THR A 147 4.05 29.64 29.58
N LEU A 148 4.59 28.45 29.30
CA LEU A 148 4.22 27.20 29.96
C LEU A 148 4.54 27.23 31.46
N SER A 149 3.84 26.41 32.24
CA SER A 149 3.90 26.43 33.70
C SER A 149 5.17 25.81 34.30
N LYS A 150 5.92 25.08 33.51
CA LYS A 150 7.12 24.31 33.93
C LYS A 150 8.36 24.69 33.12
N GLU A 151 9.49 24.19 33.58
CA GLU A 151 10.77 24.24 32.86
C GLU A 151 10.74 23.25 31.67
N MET A 152 11.61 23.47 30.67
CA MET A 152 11.68 22.64 29.48
C MET A 152 11.89 21.15 29.82
N SER A 153 12.79 20.89 30.77
CA SER A 153 13.10 19.52 31.24
C SER A 153 11.92 18.74 31.82
N TYR A 154 10.85 19.42 32.21
CA TYR A 154 9.63 18.73 32.66
C TYR A 154 8.87 18.10 31.50
N TYR A 155 8.94 18.67 30.33
CA TYR A 155 8.21 18.23 29.14
C TYR A 155 9.04 17.33 28.23
N GLY A 156 10.32 17.67 28.06
CA GLY A 156 11.22 17.07 27.09
C GLY A 156 12.24 16.10 27.67
N LYS A 157 12.21 15.80 28.97
CA LYS A 157 13.12 14.82 29.52
C LYS A 157 12.80 13.41 28.99
N ASP A 158 13.83 12.67 28.60
CA ASP A 158 13.72 11.28 28.16
C ASP A 158 12.93 10.41 29.12
N ALA A 159 11.86 9.82 28.61
CA ALA A 159 11.14 8.75 29.25
C ALA A 159 11.83 7.41 28.97
N THR A 160 11.93 6.59 29.98
CA THR A 160 12.49 5.26 29.85
C THR A 160 11.49 4.19 30.24
N ASP A 161 11.52 3.05 29.55
CA ASP A 161 10.77 1.89 29.95
C ASP A 161 11.33 1.27 31.25
N ILE A 162 10.66 0.23 31.74
CA ILE A 162 11.09 -0.48 32.97
C ILE A 162 12.46 -1.16 32.84
N TRP A 163 13.02 -1.24 31.65
CA TRP A 163 14.31 -1.83 31.32
C TRP A 163 15.39 -0.78 31.11
N GLY A 164 15.02 0.52 31.13
CA GLY A 164 15.92 1.65 30.92
C GLY A 164 16.16 2.00 29.45
N ASN A 165 15.35 1.48 28.50
CA ASN A 165 15.39 1.91 27.10
C ASN A 165 14.62 3.22 26.96
N MET A 166 15.14 4.16 26.18
CA MET A 166 14.45 5.40 25.85
C MET A 166 13.21 5.09 25.00
N ILE A 167 12.09 5.71 25.36
CA ILE A 167 10.79 5.54 24.69
C ILE A 167 10.17 6.86 24.22
N GLY A 168 10.98 7.92 24.13
CA GLY A 168 10.59 9.29 23.78
C GLY A 168 10.61 10.22 24.98
N ASP A 169 10.02 11.41 24.86
CA ASP A 169 9.95 12.41 25.91
C ASP A 169 8.86 12.11 26.96
N GLU A 170 9.00 12.62 28.19
CA GLU A 170 8.06 12.32 29.31
C GLU A 170 6.67 12.98 29.08
N GLU A 171 6.61 14.25 28.74
CA GLU A 171 5.34 15.03 28.69
C GLU A 171 5.26 16.03 27.51
N PRO A 172 5.73 15.69 26.30
CA PRO A 172 5.78 16.64 25.18
C PRO A 172 4.39 17.07 24.75
N THR A 173 3.44 16.13 24.65
CA THR A 173 2.04 16.42 24.30
C THR A 173 1.35 17.33 25.32
N LYS A 174 1.76 17.26 26.59
CA LYS A 174 1.24 18.17 27.62
C LYS A 174 1.68 19.61 27.39
N ALA A 175 2.91 19.82 26.92
CA ALA A 175 3.38 21.15 26.54
C ALA A 175 2.47 21.75 25.47
N ILE A 176 2.11 20.96 24.47
CA ILE A 176 1.22 21.39 23.38
C ILE A 176 -0.19 21.69 23.90
N ALA A 177 -0.78 20.80 24.69
CA ALA A 177 -2.11 20.99 25.26
C ALA A 177 -2.18 22.27 26.13
N GLU A 178 -1.14 22.53 26.93
CA GLU A 178 -1.03 23.74 27.74
C GLU A 178 -0.82 24.98 26.87
N ALA A 179 0.00 24.90 25.82
CA ALA A 179 0.20 26.01 24.89
C ALA A 179 -1.12 26.43 24.21
N CYS A 180 -1.92 25.45 23.75
CA CYS A 180 -3.24 25.72 23.18
C CYS A 180 -4.17 26.44 24.17
N GLN A 181 -4.24 25.95 25.42
CA GLN A 181 -5.06 26.58 26.48
C GLN A 181 -4.62 28.02 26.82
N LEU A 182 -3.31 28.28 26.80
CA LEU A 182 -2.76 29.60 27.07
C LEU A 182 -2.93 30.55 25.87
N ALA A 183 -3.03 30.00 24.65
CA ALA A 183 -3.26 30.81 23.46
C ALA A 183 -4.74 31.19 23.25
N ASP A 184 -5.69 30.51 23.89
CA ASP A 184 -7.13 30.73 23.78
C ASP A 184 -7.56 32.22 23.87
N PRO A 185 -7.04 33.04 24.81
CA PRO A 185 -7.35 34.45 24.83
C PRO A 185 -6.76 35.30 23.70
N LEU A 186 -5.87 34.73 22.89
CA LEU A 186 -5.12 35.44 21.84
C LEU A 186 -5.62 35.09 20.44
N VAL A 187 -6.36 34.00 20.28
CA VAL A 187 -6.80 33.50 19.00
C VAL A 187 -8.17 32.83 19.13
N ASP A 188 -9.00 32.97 18.11
CA ASP A 188 -10.28 32.26 17.97
C ASP A 188 -10.01 30.98 17.13
N PHE A 189 -9.94 29.81 17.78
CA PHE A 189 -9.62 28.54 17.14
C PHE A 189 -10.67 28.08 16.12
N LYS A 190 -11.90 28.58 16.23
CA LYS A 190 -12.96 28.25 15.26
C LYS A 190 -12.64 28.70 13.83
N GLN A 191 -11.72 29.66 13.65
CA GLN A 191 -11.29 30.11 12.33
C GLN A 191 -10.44 29.08 11.58
N TYR A 192 -9.97 28.03 12.26
CA TYR A 192 -9.09 26.97 11.74
C TYR A 192 -9.81 25.62 11.61
N ASP A 193 -11.11 25.58 11.85
CA ASP A 193 -12.02 24.50 11.46
C ASP A 193 -12.51 24.82 10.03
N LEU A 194 -11.72 24.40 9.04
CA LEU A 194 -11.90 24.85 7.66
C LEU A 194 -13.00 24.07 6.94
N ASP A 195 -13.29 22.85 7.38
CA ASP A 195 -14.33 22.01 6.78
C ASP A 195 -15.64 22.00 7.59
N GLY A 196 -15.64 22.57 8.79
CA GLY A 196 -16.80 22.75 9.65
C GLY A 196 -17.21 21.48 10.40
N ASP A 197 -16.27 20.54 10.61
CA ASP A 197 -16.54 19.27 11.31
C ASP A 197 -16.47 19.39 12.84
N GLY A 198 -16.09 20.57 13.35
CA GLY A 198 -15.92 20.87 14.77
C GLY A 198 -14.53 20.56 15.28
N LYS A 199 -13.56 20.37 14.40
CA LYS A 199 -12.16 20.18 14.73
C LYS A 199 -11.28 21.18 13.99
N VAL A 200 -10.20 21.58 14.64
CA VAL A 200 -9.12 22.33 14.00
C VAL A 200 -8.26 21.32 13.22
N GLU A 201 -7.98 21.59 11.95
CA GLU A 201 -7.22 20.67 11.09
C GLU A 201 -5.84 20.36 11.67
N MET A 202 -5.15 21.37 12.21
CA MET A 202 -3.91 21.18 12.96
C MET A 202 -3.50 22.42 13.75
N VAL A 203 -2.71 22.23 14.80
CA VAL A 203 -1.98 23.26 15.51
C VAL A 203 -0.49 23.01 15.35
N TYR A 204 0.27 24.02 14.95
CA TYR A 204 1.73 23.95 14.99
C TYR A 204 2.28 24.69 16.22
N VAL A 205 3.28 24.13 16.88
CA VAL A 205 3.93 24.78 18.02
C VAL A 205 5.41 24.95 17.77
N ILE A 206 5.90 26.17 17.78
CA ILE A 206 7.33 26.45 17.84
C ILE A 206 7.69 26.68 19.32
N TYR A 207 8.56 25.85 19.87
CA TYR A 207 8.98 25.99 21.25
C TYR A 207 10.35 26.68 21.37
N ALA A 208 10.51 27.52 22.40
CA ALA A 208 11.74 28.30 22.65
C ALA A 208 12.95 27.41 22.95
N GLY A 209 14.11 27.75 22.40
CA GLY A 209 15.36 27.07 22.61
C GLY A 209 15.64 25.97 21.57
N TYR A 210 16.42 24.97 21.96
CA TYR A 210 16.93 23.91 21.07
C TYR A 210 16.05 22.66 21.11
N GLY A 211 16.11 21.88 20.01
CA GLY A 211 15.51 20.54 19.93
C GLY A 211 16.54 19.43 20.02
N GLU A 212 16.15 18.28 20.54
CA GLU A 212 17.02 17.13 20.72
C GLU A 212 17.56 16.58 19.39
N ASN A 213 16.79 16.68 18.32
CA ASN A 213 17.15 16.28 16.95
C ASN A 213 18.43 16.95 16.43
N PHE A 214 18.90 18.00 17.06
CA PHE A 214 20.18 18.68 16.74
C PHE A 214 21.31 18.31 17.69
N GLY A 215 21.14 17.26 18.52
CA GLY A 215 22.11 16.87 19.53
C GLY A 215 22.16 17.82 20.73
N ALA A 216 21.06 18.46 21.06
CA ALA A 216 20.88 19.20 22.30
C ALA A 216 20.76 18.25 23.50
N ASP A 217 20.56 18.81 24.71
CA ASP A 217 20.45 18.02 25.94
C ASP A 217 19.22 17.12 25.91
N ALA A 218 19.34 15.89 26.40
CA ALA A 218 18.28 14.89 26.56
C ALA A 218 17.09 15.35 27.47
N ASN A 219 17.02 16.59 27.84
CA ASN A 219 15.89 17.24 28.50
C ASN A 219 15.16 18.25 27.58
N THR A 220 15.49 18.27 26.29
CA THR A 220 14.80 19.09 25.29
C THR A 220 13.79 18.25 24.51
N ILE A 221 12.81 18.87 23.89
CA ILE A 221 11.74 18.17 23.16
C ILE A 221 12.25 17.76 21.77
N TRP A 222 12.00 16.51 21.38
CA TRP A 222 12.17 16.06 19.99
C TRP A 222 11.04 16.63 19.11
N PRO A 223 11.31 17.29 17.97
CA PRO A 223 10.29 17.67 17.01
C PRO A 223 9.47 16.46 16.54
N HIS A 224 8.15 16.61 16.50
CA HIS A 224 7.28 15.50 16.13
C HIS A 224 5.87 15.97 15.74
N LYS A 225 5.15 15.11 15.00
CA LYS A 225 3.71 15.18 14.78
C LYS A 225 3.02 14.12 15.64
N TYR A 226 1.93 14.49 16.31
CA TYR A 226 1.12 13.56 17.09
C TYR A 226 -0.33 14.05 17.26
N GLU A 227 -1.15 13.30 17.99
CA GLU A 227 -2.52 13.66 18.37
C GLU A 227 -2.65 13.84 19.89
N LEU A 228 -3.32 14.92 20.32
CA LEU A 228 -3.59 15.18 21.74
C LEU A 228 -4.40 14.05 22.38
N SER A 229 -5.43 13.56 21.69
CA SER A 229 -6.30 12.50 22.17
C SER A 229 -5.57 11.15 22.35
N SER A 230 -4.58 10.85 21.52
CA SER A 230 -3.74 9.64 21.63
C SER A 230 -2.90 9.62 22.90
N ALA A 231 -2.53 10.81 23.42
CA ALA A 231 -1.87 10.97 24.73
C ALA A 231 -2.86 11.20 25.89
N GLY A 232 -4.17 11.12 25.63
CA GLY A 232 -5.20 11.26 26.64
C GLY A 232 -5.62 12.70 26.95
N TYR A 233 -5.22 13.67 26.14
CA TYR A 233 -5.65 15.07 26.28
C TYR A 233 -6.87 15.34 25.37
N ASN A 234 -7.88 16.00 25.95
CA ASN A 234 -9.05 16.48 25.20
C ASN A 234 -9.11 17.98 25.35
N VAL A 235 -8.70 18.72 24.32
CA VAL A 235 -8.65 20.18 24.30
C VAL A 235 -9.68 20.68 23.31
N CYS A 236 -10.77 21.29 23.83
CA CYS A 236 -11.79 21.91 23.01
C CYS A 236 -11.96 23.37 23.47
N LEU A 237 -11.79 24.30 22.57
CA LEU A 237 -11.80 25.76 22.78
C LEU A 237 -12.65 26.38 21.65
N ASP A 238 -13.34 27.48 21.89
CA ASP A 238 -14.15 28.20 20.89
C ASP A 238 -15.17 27.34 20.12
N ASP A 239 -15.76 26.33 20.79
CA ASP A 239 -16.67 25.33 20.21
C ASP A 239 -16.07 24.35 19.19
N VAL A 240 -14.73 24.30 19.07
CA VAL A 240 -14.02 23.33 18.24
C VAL A 240 -13.00 22.53 19.07
N CYS A 241 -12.60 21.34 18.61
CA CYS A 241 -11.63 20.50 19.30
C CYS A 241 -10.31 20.47 18.53
N LEU A 242 -9.20 20.54 19.28
CA LEU A 242 -7.84 20.48 18.79
C LEU A 242 -7.30 19.08 19.04
N ASP A 243 -6.78 18.43 18.02
CA ASP A 243 -6.27 17.07 18.15
C ASP A 243 -4.91 16.90 17.45
N THR A 244 -4.87 17.03 16.14
CA THR A 244 -3.63 16.94 15.37
C THR A 244 -2.70 18.10 15.66
N TYR A 245 -1.46 17.82 16.01
CA TYR A 245 -0.44 18.84 16.18
C TYR A 245 0.90 18.40 15.61
N ALA A 246 1.76 19.40 15.35
CA ALA A 246 3.17 19.22 15.09
C ALA A 246 3.98 20.28 15.83
N CYS A 247 5.27 20.01 16.09
CA CYS A 247 6.11 20.99 16.79
C CYS A 247 7.56 20.94 16.33
N SER A 248 8.26 22.07 16.50
CA SER A 248 9.71 22.18 16.26
C SER A 248 10.35 23.22 17.17
N ALA A 249 11.70 23.19 17.25
CA ALA A 249 12.48 24.12 18.04
C ALA A 249 12.63 25.49 17.38
N GLU A 250 12.83 26.52 18.21
CA GLU A 250 13.23 27.85 17.76
C GLU A 250 14.65 27.87 17.17
N LEU A 251 15.60 27.18 17.82
CA LEU A 251 17.02 27.32 17.56
C LEU A 251 17.62 26.09 16.88
N PHE A 252 18.49 26.34 15.91
CA PHE A 252 19.31 25.34 15.24
C PHE A 252 20.54 24.96 16.06
N GLY A 253 20.89 23.67 16.06
CA GLY A 253 22.05 23.14 16.77
C GLY A 253 21.82 23.02 18.27
N ASN A 254 22.90 23.14 19.04
CA ASN A 254 22.91 23.00 20.50
C ASN A 254 23.63 24.15 21.22
N SER A 255 23.96 25.20 20.50
CA SER A 255 24.65 26.40 21.03
C SER A 255 24.46 27.59 20.09
N GLY A 256 24.54 28.81 20.68
CA GLY A 256 24.35 30.06 19.94
C GLY A 256 22.90 30.51 19.88
N ILE A 257 22.59 31.37 18.93
CA ILE A 257 21.24 31.93 18.75
C ILE A 257 20.77 31.88 17.30
N THR A 258 21.34 30.97 16.52
CA THR A 258 20.91 30.79 15.12
C THR A 258 19.51 30.21 15.11
N PRO A 259 18.54 30.86 14.45
CA PRO A 259 17.19 30.30 14.38
C PRO A 259 17.16 29.03 13.54
N CYS A 260 16.28 28.11 13.93
CA CYS A 260 15.94 26.95 13.10
C CYS A 260 15.22 27.44 11.84
N GLY A 261 15.59 26.93 10.69
CA GLY A 261 14.90 27.20 9.42
C GLY A 261 13.60 26.42 9.30
N ILE A 262 13.02 26.45 8.11
CA ILE A 262 11.73 25.82 7.83
C ILE A 262 11.80 24.29 7.64
N GLY A 263 12.99 23.70 7.59
CA GLY A 263 13.17 22.26 7.35
C GLY A 263 12.33 21.39 8.28
N PRO A 264 12.54 21.42 9.62
CA PRO A 264 11.74 20.62 10.54
C PRO A 264 10.23 20.93 10.45
N LEU A 265 9.86 22.18 10.19
CA LEU A 265 8.46 22.54 9.99
C LEU A 265 7.86 21.87 8.76
N THR A 266 8.58 21.89 7.64
CA THR A 266 8.09 21.29 6.39
C THR A 266 8.08 19.77 6.45
N HIS A 267 8.94 19.17 7.26
CA HIS A 267 8.93 17.73 7.57
C HIS A 267 7.72 17.37 8.44
N GLU A 268 7.58 18.00 9.61
CA GLU A 268 6.49 17.66 10.54
C GLU A 268 5.11 18.00 9.96
N PHE A 269 5.00 19.11 9.20
CA PHE A 269 3.78 19.41 8.48
C PHE A 269 3.55 18.45 7.30
N GLY A 270 4.62 17.87 6.72
CA GLY A 270 4.56 16.77 5.77
C GLY A 270 3.79 15.57 6.35
N HIS A 271 4.03 15.22 7.61
CA HIS A 271 3.27 14.20 8.33
C HIS A 271 1.79 14.58 8.50
N VAL A 272 1.50 15.85 8.75
CA VAL A 272 0.12 16.34 8.82
C VAL A 272 -0.58 16.20 7.47
N LEU A 273 0.12 16.49 6.37
CA LEU A 273 -0.39 16.28 5.00
C LEU A 273 -0.59 14.79 4.66
N GLY A 274 -0.02 13.87 5.45
CA GLY A 274 -0.18 12.43 5.32
C GLY A 274 1.06 11.68 4.82
N LEU A 275 2.22 12.34 4.70
CA LEU A 275 3.47 11.67 4.34
C LEU A 275 4.04 10.88 5.52
N ALA A 276 4.74 9.79 5.23
CA ALA A 276 5.47 9.00 6.22
C ALA A 276 6.96 9.39 6.22
N ASP A 277 7.69 9.02 7.28
CA ASP A 277 9.13 9.03 7.26
C ASP A 277 9.66 8.01 6.25
N HIS A 278 10.64 8.42 5.46
CA HIS A 278 11.27 7.54 4.48
C HIS A 278 12.55 6.89 5.03
N TYR A 279 13.09 7.35 6.16
CA TYR A 279 14.15 6.66 6.88
C TYR A 279 13.60 5.50 7.72
N ASN A 280 14.46 4.64 8.22
CA ASN A 280 14.11 3.57 9.14
C ASN A 280 13.82 4.15 10.54
N THR A 281 12.56 4.26 10.93
CA THR A 281 12.15 4.88 12.21
C THR A 281 12.55 4.06 13.43
N ALA A 282 12.97 2.79 13.25
CA ALA A 282 13.46 1.97 14.36
C ALA A 282 14.96 2.14 14.65
N THR A 283 15.75 2.53 13.65
CA THR A 283 17.23 2.63 13.75
C THR A 283 17.77 4.00 13.36
N THR A 284 16.93 4.88 12.80
CA THR A 284 17.30 6.19 12.24
C THR A 284 18.28 6.11 11.05
N GLU A 285 18.25 5.01 10.32
CA GLU A 285 19.04 4.80 9.12
C GLU A 285 18.36 5.45 7.91
N TYR A 286 19.11 6.24 7.14
CA TYR A 286 18.57 7.02 6.01
C TYR A 286 18.51 6.19 4.74
N GLU A 287 17.53 6.47 3.86
CA GLU A 287 17.32 5.77 2.59
C GLU A 287 17.54 6.66 1.37
N LEU A 288 16.97 7.86 1.38
CA LEU A 288 17.11 8.86 0.33
C LEU A 288 18.02 10.03 0.78
N GLY A 289 18.32 10.11 2.05
CA GLY A 289 19.26 11.07 2.62
C GLY A 289 18.88 12.53 2.30
N ARG A 290 19.82 13.27 1.73
CA ARG A 290 19.65 14.70 1.44
C ARG A 290 18.71 15.00 0.28
N TYR A 291 18.29 14.00 -0.48
CA TYR A 291 17.39 14.18 -1.62
C TYR A 291 15.91 14.25 -1.21
N ASP A 292 15.59 14.00 0.05
CA ASP A 292 14.23 13.83 0.51
C ASP A 292 13.97 14.58 1.83
N ASN A 293 12.89 15.38 1.87
CA ASN A 293 12.52 16.15 3.06
C ASN A 293 11.93 15.27 4.18
N MET A 294 11.31 14.13 3.83
CA MET A 294 10.80 13.14 4.80
C MET A 294 11.90 12.16 5.24
N ASP A 295 13.14 12.44 4.90
CA ASP A 295 14.36 11.78 5.33
C ASP A 295 15.34 12.83 5.88
N TYR A 296 16.62 12.69 5.68
CA TYR A 296 17.64 13.62 6.20
C TYR A 296 17.63 15.01 5.54
N GLY A 297 17.02 15.17 4.39
CA GLY A 297 17.00 16.40 3.63
C GLY A 297 16.44 17.62 4.40
N THR A 298 15.60 17.38 5.41
CA THR A 298 15.10 18.42 6.33
C THR A 298 16.23 19.25 6.97
N TYR A 299 17.45 18.69 7.07
CA TYR A 299 18.63 19.34 7.66
C TYR A 299 19.49 20.09 6.66
N ASN A 300 19.17 20.06 5.35
CA ASN A 300 19.94 20.71 4.32
C ASN A 300 20.10 22.23 4.59
N GLU A 301 21.28 22.74 4.29
CA GLU A 301 21.64 24.16 4.47
C GLU A 301 21.27 24.69 5.87
N ASN A 302 21.59 23.90 6.90
CA ASN A 302 21.24 24.19 8.31
C ASN A 302 19.74 24.39 8.51
N THR A 303 18.91 23.56 7.91
CA THR A 303 17.44 23.57 7.92
C THR A 303 16.78 24.71 7.15
N ASN A 304 17.54 25.62 6.54
CA ASN A 304 16.96 26.78 5.87
C ASN A 304 16.44 26.49 4.47
N ILE A 305 16.98 25.45 3.81
CA ILE A 305 16.63 25.08 2.43
C ILE A 305 16.38 23.57 2.38
N PRO A 306 15.23 23.09 2.86
CA PRO A 306 14.85 21.68 2.65
C PRO A 306 14.71 21.39 1.16
N PRO A 307 15.05 20.15 0.71
CA PRO A 307 14.96 19.79 -0.70
C PRO A 307 13.53 19.79 -1.20
N SER A 308 13.36 19.85 -2.49
CA SER A 308 12.06 19.64 -3.11
C SER A 308 11.49 18.27 -2.72
N TYR A 309 10.19 18.21 -2.48
CA TYR A 309 9.50 16.93 -2.34
C TYR A 309 9.73 16.07 -3.57
N THR A 310 9.96 14.79 -3.36
CA THR A 310 10.17 13.79 -4.41
C THR A 310 8.91 13.61 -5.27
N ALA A 311 9.06 12.95 -6.41
CA ALA A 311 7.90 12.59 -7.25
C ALA A 311 6.88 11.77 -6.47
N PHE A 312 7.34 10.84 -5.61
CA PHE A 312 6.47 10.01 -4.77
C PHE A 312 5.59 10.87 -3.85
N GLU A 313 6.21 11.80 -3.10
CA GLU A 313 5.51 12.68 -2.18
C GLU A 313 4.50 13.56 -2.93
N ARG A 314 4.90 14.19 -4.04
CA ARG A 314 4.01 15.04 -4.84
C ARG A 314 2.83 14.26 -5.44
N ILE A 315 3.04 13.01 -5.85
CA ILE A 315 1.96 12.13 -6.32
C ILE A 315 1.02 11.80 -5.17
N SER A 316 1.55 11.42 -4.02
CA SER A 316 0.78 11.08 -2.82
C SER A 316 -0.08 12.25 -2.33
N LEU A 317 0.42 13.47 -2.43
CA LEU A 317 -0.31 14.70 -2.09
C LEU A 317 -1.28 15.18 -3.21
N GLY A 318 -1.30 14.50 -4.36
CA GLY A 318 -2.13 14.89 -5.51
C GLY A 318 -1.63 16.14 -6.25
N TRP A 319 -0.37 16.51 -6.07
CA TRP A 319 0.24 17.67 -6.74
C TRP A 319 0.84 17.34 -8.10
N MET A 320 1.08 16.07 -8.36
CA MET A 320 1.70 15.56 -9.60
C MET A 320 1.00 14.28 -10.07
N GLU A 321 1.03 14.04 -11.37
CA GLU A 321 0.63 12.78 -11.99
C GLU A 321 1.80 12.25 -12.84
N PRO A 322 2.22 10.99 -12.65
CA PRO A 322 3.33 10.45 -13.42
C PRO A 322 2.88 10.05 -14.82
N THR A 323 3.82 10.12 -15.77
CA THR A 323 3.65 9.52 -17.10
C THR A 323 4.15 8.09 -17.08
N ILE A 324 3.26 7.12 -17.27
CA ILE A 324 3.64 5.71 -17.36
C ILE A 324 4.29 5.46 -18.72
N ILE A 325 5.54 4.96 -18.74
CA ILE A 325 6.22 4.62 -19.99
C ILE A 325 6.15 3.13 -20.28
N ASN A 326 5.47 2.82 -21.37
CA ASN A 326 5.26 1.46 -21.85
C ASN A 326 5.79 1.25 -23.28
N GLU A 327 5.82 2.29 -24.09
CA GLU A 327 6.21 2.20 -25.50
C GLU A 327 7.66 2.63 -25.69
N PRO A 328 8.42 1.99 -26.60
CA PRO A 328 9.79 2.38 -26.91
C PRO A 328 9.88 3.85 -27.32
N SER A 329 10.91 4.52 -26.85
CA SER A 329 11.23 5.88 -27.25
C SER A 329 12.74 6.03 -27.43
N ASP A 330 13.14 6.66 -28.53
CA ASP A 330 14.56 6.92 -28.79
C ASP A 330 15.10 8.07 -27.96
N VAL A 331 14.24 8.99 -27.53
CA VAL A 331 14.59 10.07 -26.62
C VAL A 331 13.39 10.43 -25.75
N LEU A 332 13.55 10.30 -24.45
CA LEU A 332 12.68 10.89 -23.43
C LEU A 332 13.50 11.94 -22.69
N THR A 333 12.87 13.01 -22.28
CA THR A 333 13.49 14.08 -21.52
C THR A 333 12.75 14.34 -20.23
N LEU A 334 13.48 14.74 -19.20
CA LEU A 334 12.96 15.23 -17.93
C LEU A 334 13.62 16.57 -17.63
N GLU A 335 12.78 17.59 -17.54
CA GLU A 335 13.16 18.87 -16.95
C GLU A 335 13.30 18.73 -15.43
N ASN A 336 13.99 19.65 -14.77
CA ASN A 336 14.12 19.66 -13.32
C ASN A 336 12.73 19.56 -12.66
N ILE A 337 12.56 18.60 -11.74
CA ILE A 337 11.28 18.39 -11.04
C ILE A 337 10.83 19.62 -10.26
N ALA A 338 11.79 20.45 -9.82
CA ALA A 338 11.48 21.72 -9.16
C ALA A 338 10.71 22.68 -10.07
N ASP A 339 11.06 22.75 -11.36
CA ASP A 339 10.49 23.68 -12.33
C ASP A 339 9.39 23.03 -13.19
N SER A 340 9.34 21.71 -13.22
CA SER A 340 8.40 20.94 -14.02
C SER A 340 7.52 20.04 -13.15
N ARG A 341 6.52 19.42 -13.78
CA ARG A 341 5.72 18.37 -13.14
C ARG A 341 5.93 17.03 -13.84
N GLN A 342 7.14 16.86 -14.38
CA GLN A 342 7.46 15.67 -15.14
C GLN A 342 8.11 14.62 -14.26
N THR A 343 7.52 13.48 -14.23
CA THR A 343 8.10 12.24 -13.73
C THR A 343 7.62 11.08 -14.58
N TYR A 344 8.46 10.09 -14.73
CA TYR A 344 8.08 8.85 -15.38
C TYR A 344 7.93 7.74 -14.37
N LEU A 345 6.94 6.89 -14.59
CA LEU A 345 6.72 5.67 -13.84
C LEU A 345 7.04 4.47 -14.73
N LEU A 346 7.94 3.61 -14.25
CA LEU A 346 8.20 2.29 -14.81
C LEU A 346 7.41 1.25 -14.01
N PRO A 347 6.34 0.67 -14.57
CA PRO A 347 5.58 -0.36 -13.88
C PRO A 347 6.37 -1.67 -13.87
N THR A 348 6.20 -2.45 -12.80
CA THR A 348 6.64 -3.85 -12.74
C THR A 348 5.48 -4.78 -13.12
N ALA A 349 5.72 -6.10 -13.06
CA ALA A 349 4.66 -7.09 -13.18
C ALA A 349 3.71 -7.10 -11.94
N ARG A 350 4.13 -6.47 -10.84
CA ARG A 350 3.32 -6.33 -9.63
C ARG A 350 2.64 -4.97 -9.61
N HIS A 351 1.37 -4.97 -9.25
CA HIS A 351 0.56 -3.75 -9.25
C HIS A 351 1.06 -2.69 -8.25
N ASP A 352 1.58 -3.12 -7.11
CA ASP A 352 1.98 -2.23 -6.01
C ASP A 352 3.49 -1.90 -6.04
N GLU A 353 4.25 -2.45 -6.99
CA GLU A 353 5.70 -2.28 -7.11
C GLU A 353 6.06 -1.60 -8.44
N PHE A 354 6.80 -0.51 -8.37
CA PHE A 354 7.17 0.30 -9.55
C PHE A 354 8.40 1.16 -9.25
N TYR A 355 8.94 1.79 -10.30
CA TYR A 355 10.01 2.77 -10.18
C TYR A 355 9.50 4.15 -10.62
N LEU A 356 9.98 5.18 -9.94
CA LEU A 356 9.81 6.58 -10.36
C LEU A 356 11.13 7.15 -10.84
N LEU A 357 11.07 7.92 -11.92
CA LEU A 357 12.20 8.58 -12.55
C LEU A 357 11.96 10.09 -12.53
N GLU A 358 12.83 10.83 -11.88
CA GLU A 358 12.77 12.28 -11.80
C GLU A 358 14.12 12.93 -12.01
N ASN A 359 14.13 14.15 -12.53
CA ASN A 359 15.36 14.91 -12.70
C ASN A 359 15.54 15.88 -11.53
N ARG A 360 16.64 15.74 -10.81
CA ARG A 360 17.03 16.62 -9.69
C ARG A 360 18.22 17.49 -10.11
N GLN A 361 18.19 18.76 -9.73
CA GLN A 361 19.25 19.72 -10.02
C GLN A 361 19.63 20.49 -8.76
N GLN A 362 20.92 20.69 -8.50
CA GLN A 362 21.43 21.45 -7.36
C GLN A 362 21.14 22.95 -7.50
N THR A 363 19.86 23.32 -7.57
CA THR A 363 19.37 24.69 -7.73
C THR A 363 18.10 24.92 -6.92
N GLY A 364 17.84 26.17 -6.54
CA GLY A 364 16.65 26.51 -5.78
C GLY A 364 16.54 25.72 -4.48
N TRP A 365 15.41 25.09 -4.22
CA TRP A 365 15.19 24.26 -3.04
C TRP A 365 16.12 23.03 -2.97
N ASP A 366 16.65 22.58 -4.12
CA ASP A 366 17.55 21.43 -4.19
C ASP A 366 19.04 21.81 -4.13
N VAL A 367 19.41 23.04 -3.77
CA VAL A 367 20.82 23.47 -3.70
C VAL A 367 21.65 22.63 -2.70
N GLY A 368 21.02 22.07 -1.69
CA GLY A 368 21.65 21.26 -0.64
C GLY A 368 21.85 19.78 -0.98
N ILE A 369 21.27 19.27 -2.07
CA ILE A 369 21.50 17.87 -2.52
C ILE A 369 22.93 17.68 -3.04
N LYS A 370 23.40 16.44 -3.21
CA LYS A 370 24.82 16.18 -3.48
C LYS A 370 25.16 15.92 -4.93
N ALA A 371 24.16 15.67 -5.79
CA ALA A 371 24.36 15.51 -7.23
C ALA A 371 23.19 16.09 -8.02
N SER A 372 23.41 16.32 -9.31
CA SER A 372 22.38 16.63 -10.30
C SER A 372 22.29 15.48 -11.31
N GLY A 373 21.09 15.05 -11.69
CA GLY A 373 20.90 13.95 -12.62
C GLY A 373 19.55 13.27 -12.50
N LEU A 374 19.45 12.08 -13.09
CA LEU A 374 18.27 11.22 -12.98
C LEU A 374 18.28 10.52 -11.64
N MET A 375 17.32 10.85 -10.81
CA MET A 375 17.01 10.12 -9.60
C MET A 375 16.02 9.00 -9.94
N ILE A 376 16.33 7.79 -9.53
CA ILE A 376 15.46 6.62 -9.67
C ILE A 376 15.13 6.10 -8.29
N THR A 377 13.85 6.02 -7.96
CA THR A 377 13.39 5.44 -6.70
C THR A 377 12.57 4.19 -6.93
N HIS A 378 12.76 3.20 -6.07
CA HIS A 378 11.97 1.98 -6.06
C HIS A 378 10.87 2.07 -5.01
N VAL A 379 9.65 1.79 -5.40
CA VAL A 379 8.46 1.79 -4.53
C VAL A 379 7.84 0.39 -4.53
N ASP A 380 7.66 -0.19 -3.36
CA ASP A 380 6.81 -1.36 -3.11
C ASP A 380 5.74 -0.95 -2.09
N PHE A 381 4.64 -0.40 -2.62
CA PHE A 381 3.62 0.29 -1.82
C PHE A 381 2.78 -0.70 -1.01
N LEU A 382 2.77 -0.51 0.30
CA LEU A 382 1.90 -1.21 1.24
C LEU A 382 1.24 -0.21 2.17
N GLN A 383 -0.04 0.10 1.99
CA GLN A 383 -0.78 1.11 2.74
C GLN A 383 -0.54 1.03 4.26
N ASN A 384 -0.64 -0.18 4.84
CA ASN A 384 -0.44 -0.37 6.28
C ASN A 384 0.96 0.03 6.78
N ALA A 385 2.01 -0.08 5.94
CA ALA A 385 3.36 0.36 6.32
C ALA A 385 3.47 1.89 6.30
N TRP A 386 2.82 2.53 5.34
CA TRP A 386 2.71 4.00 5.28
C TRP A 386 1.88 4.55 6.44
N ASP A 387 0.70 3.99 6.69
CA ASP A 387 -0.17 4.43 7.80
C ASP A 387 0.48 4.29 9.19
N LYS A 388 1.37 3.32 9.34
CA LYS A 388 2.09 3.07 10.60
C LYS A 388 3.45 3.74 10.68
N ASN A 389 3.85 4.47 9.67
CA ASN A 389 5.17 5.10 9.61
C ASN A 389 6.34 4.10 9.78
N THR A 390 6.26 2.93 9.10
CA THR A 390 7.22 1.82 9.26
C THR A 390 7.71 1.26 7.94
N LEU A 391 7.63 2.05 6.85
CA LEU A 391 7.84 1.56 5.48
C LEU A 391 9.24 0.98 5.23
N ASN A 392 10.27 1.51 5.89
CA ASN A 392 11.66 1.05 5.74
C ASN A 392 12.25 0.40 7.01
N ASN A 393 11.41 0.03 7.99
CA ASN A 393 11.88 -0.59 9.25
C ASN A 393 12.38 -2.03 9.09
N THR A 394 12.19 -2.62 7.90
CA THR A 394 12.72 -3.95 7.57
C THR A 394 13.81 -3.80 6.52
N THR A 395 15.07 -3.83 6.94
CA THR A 395 16.25 -3.66 6.06
C THR A 395 16.30 -4.67 4.91
N ALA A 396 15.79 -5.87 5.11
CA ALA A 396 15.70 -6.90 4.05
C ALA A 396 14.59 -6.63 3.02
N HIS A 397 13.66 -5.70 3.32
CA HIS A 397 12.56 -5.34 2.44
C HIS A 397 12.18 -3.88 2.63
N ARG A 398 13.03 -2.99 2.11
CA ARG A 398 12.79 -1.55 2.09
C ARG A 398 11.72 -1.25 1.05
N ARG A 399 10.71 -0.46 1.41
CA ARG A 399 9.55 -0.21 0.54
C ARG A 399 9.65 1.05 -0.30
N TYR A 400 10.53 1.94 0.09
CA TYR A 400 10.84 3.15 -0.67
C TYR A 400 12.31 3.50 -0.49
N TYR A 401 13.10 3.43 -1.55
CA TYR A 401 14.52 3.68 -1.49
C TYR A 401 15.10 4.20 -2.80
N LEU A 402 16.25 4.84 -2.71
CA LEU A 402 17.02 5.36 -3.82
C LEU A 402 17.82 4.23 -4.50
N VAL A 403 17.73 4.18 -5.83
CA VAL A 403 18.58 3.30 -6.66
C VAL A 403 19.84 4.07 -7.02
N CYS A 404 20.92 3.80 -6.31
CA CYS A 404 22.17 4.54 -6.44
C CYS A 404 22.95 4.12 -7.67
N ALA A 405 23.34 5.08 -8.53
CA ALA A 405 24.05 4.82 -9.78
C ALA A 405 25.45 4.21 -9.58
N ASP A 406 26.11 4.46 -8.46
CA ASP A 406 27.38 3.83 -8.07
C ASP A 406 27.21 2.44 -7.45
N ASN A 407 25.97 2.01 -7.25
CA ASN A 407 25.59 0.77 -6.56
C ASN A 407 26.07 0.69 -5.09
N GLU A 408 26.44 1.81 -4.51
CA GLU A 408 26.58 1.92 -3.07
C GLU A 408 25.21 2.16 -2.46
N SER A 409 24.89 1.50 -1.37
CA SER A 409 23.55 1.62 -0.74
C SER A 409 23.29 3.07 -0.37
N GLY A 410 22.08 3.58 -0.67
CA GLY A 410 21.59 4.85 -0.14
C GLY A 410 21.48 4.89 1.38
N TYR A 411 21.70 3.77 2.02
CA TYR A 411 21.77 3.56 3.45
C TYR A 411 23.06 4.13 4.04
N HIS A 412 22.96 5.27 4.67
CA HIS A 412 24.10 5.94 5.28
C HIS A 412 24.02 5.91 6.79
N GLU A 413 24.82 5.06 7.43
CA GLU A 413 24.96 5.03 8.90
C GLU A 413 25.49 6.34 9.48
N THR A 414 26.12 7.18 8.68
CA THR A 414 26.69 8.46 9.11
C THR A 414 26.63 9.50 8.00
N LEU A 415 26.18 10.67 8.38
CA LEU A 415 26.14 11.86 7.57
C LEU A 415 27.53 12.24 7.03
N GLY A 416 27.61 12.52 5.76
CA GLY A 416 28.83 12.99 5.08
C GLY A 416 29.56 11.92 4.31
N HIS A 417 28.90 10.83 3.91
CA HIS A 417 29.46 9.91 2.94
C HIS A 417 29.69 10.62 1.61
N GLU A 418 30.91 10.46 1.09
CA GLU A 418 31.28 10.92 -0.26
C GLU A 418 30.42 10.20 -1.34
N SER A 419 29.77 9.09 -1.02
CA SER A 419 28.93 8.30 -1.92
C SER A 419 27.66 9.01 -2.39
N GLU A 420 27.02 9.90 -1.60
CA GLU A 420 25.81 10.61 -2.02
C GLU A 420 25.98 11.35 -3.37
N ALA A 421 27.21 11.73 -3.73
CA ALA A 421 27.53 12.36 -5.01
C ALA A 421 27.45 11.38 -6.19
N GLY A 422 27.44 10.08 -5.93
CA GLY A 422 27.37 9.00 -6.91
C GLY A 422 25.99 8.43 -7.13
N ASP A 423 24.98 8.87 -6.38
CA ASP A 423 23.65 8.25 -6.35
C ASP A 423 22.85 8.46 -7.64
N LEU A 424 22.98 9.63 -8.27
CA LEU A 424 22.18 9.98 -9.45
C LEU A 424 22.83 9.57 -10.76
N PHE A 425 22.02 9.07 -11.68
CA PHE A 425 22.49 8.72 -13.02
C PHE A 425 22.67 9.96 -13.94
N PRO A 426 23.69 9.96 -14.84
CA PRO A 426 24.74 8.96 -14.96
C PRO A 426 25.89 9.25 -13.99
N PHE A 427 26.52 8.20 -13.47
CA PHE A 427 27.73 8.32 -12.63
C PHE A 427 28.74 7.23 -12.91
N GLY A 428 30.06 7.56 -12.88
CA GLY A 428 31.14 6.59 -12.99
C GLY A 428 31.16 5.75 -14.28
N GLY A 429 30.48 6.21 -15.34
CA GLY A 429 30.26 5.45 -16.57
C GLY A 429 29.02 4.58 -16.58
N ASN A 430 28.25 4.56 -15.49
CA ASN A 430 26.96 3.93 -15.42
C ASN A 430 25.88 4.89 -15.94
N ASP A 431 25.49 4.71 -17.19
CA ASP A 431 24.51 5.51 -17.91
C ASP A 431 23.28 4.70 -18.34
N ALA A 432 23.03 3.59 -17.62
CA ALA A 432 21.91 2.70 -17.91
C ALA A 432 21.34 2.05 -16.64
N PHE A 433 20.03 1.80 -16.67
CA PHE A 433 19.30 1.05 -15.67
C PHE A 433 18.47 -0.02 -16.38
N THR A 434 18.98 -1.25 -16.35
CA THR A 434 18.44 -2.41 -17.09
C THR A 434 18.50 -3.66 -16.22
N ASP A 435 17.93 -4.75 -16.69
CA ASP A 435 18.00 -6.06 -16.00
C ASP A 435 19.44 -6.62 -15.95
N GLU A 436 20.34 -6.10 -16.78
CA GLU A 436 21.71 -6.58 -16.92
C GLU A 436 22.75 -5.62 -16.28
N THR A 437 22.31 -4.45 -15.77
CA THR A 437 23.19 -3.48 -15.10
C THR A 437 23.32 -3.76 -13.61
N THR A 438 24.26 -3.06 -12.97
CA THR A 438 24.37 -2.99 -11.52
C THR A 438 24.37 -1.51 -11.13
N PRO A 439 23.34 -1.01 -10.46
CA PRO A 439 22.12 -1.73 -10.02
C PRO A 439 21.24 -2.21 -11.18
N ALA A 440 20.45 -3.26 -10.94
CA ALA A 440 19.57 -3.84 -11.94
C ALA A 440 18.11 -3.40 -11.76
N SER A 441 17.38 -3.24 -12.87
CA SER A 441 15.96 -3.00 -12.88
C SER A 441 15.19 -4.30 -12.65
N GLN A 442 14.82 -4.56 -11.40
CA GLN A 442 14.18 -5.83 -11.00
C GLN A 442 13.21 -5.61 -9.85
N THR A 443 12.24 -6.52 -9.74
CA THR A 443 11.37 -6.58 -8.56
C THR A 443 12.14 -7.06 -7.32
N TYR A 444 11.55 -6.91 -6.14
CA TYR A 444 12.09 -7.50 -4.91
C TYR A 444 12.33 -9.01 -4.99
N GLN A 445 11.61 -9.71 -5.85
CA GLN A 445 11.80 -11.14 -6.08
C GLN A 445 12.92 -11.45 -7.10
N GLY A 446 13.65 -10.43 -7.56
CA GLY A 446 14.75 -10.58 -8.51
C GLY A 446 14.29 -10.86 -9.95
N VAL A 447 13.05 -10.52 -10.27
CA VAL A 447 12.52 -10.64 -11.64
C VAL A 447 12.81 -9.35 -12.39
N GLY A 448 13.58 -9.44 -13.46
CA GLY A 448 13.90 -8.31 -14.34
C GLY A 448 12.63 -7.69 -14.94
N LEU A 449 12.66 -6.35 -15.13
CA LEU A 449 11.52 -5.62 -15.66
C LEU A 449 11.36 -5.74 -17.17
N ASP A 450 12.42 -6.11 -17.90
CA ASP A 450 12.49 -6.00 -19.37
C ASP A 450 12.22 -4.58 -19.90
N ARG A 451 12.49 -3.56 -19.08
CA ARG A 451 12.19 -2.16 -19.34
C ARG A 451 13.46 -1.33 -19.18
N TRP A 452 14.19 -1.24 -20.26
CA TRP A 452 15.54 -0.67 -20.25
C TRP A 452 15.52 0.84 -20.41
N VAL A 453 16.13 1.52 -19.45
CA VAL A 453 16.49 2.93 -19.51
C VAL A 453 17.98 3.00 -19.83
N THR A 454 18.35 3.53 -20.98
CA THR A 454 19.73 3.52 -21.49
C THR A 454 20.12 4.88 -22.06
N ASP A 455 21.39 5.05 -22.30
CA ASP A 455 21.95 6.33 -22.81
C ASP A 455 21.50 7.52 -21.93
N ILE A 456 21.52 7.34 -20.61
CA ILE A 456 21.14 8.38 -19.65
C ILE A 456 22.18 9.50 -19.74
N ARG A 457 21.73 10.71 -20.00
CA ARG A 457 22.58 11.90 -20.13
C ARG A 457 22.00 13.04 -19.32
N HIS A 458 22.89 13.80 -18.72
CA HIS A 458 22.56 15.04 -18.04
C HIS A 458 23.32 16.18 -18.73
N HIS A 459 22.59 17.14 -19.27
CA HIS A 459 23.17 18.29 -19.98
C HIS A 459 22.29 19.53 -19.81
N ASP A 460 22.88 20.63 -19.38
CA ASP A 460 22.21 21.93 -19.21
C ASP A 460 20.94 21.87 -18.35
N GLY A 461 20.97 21.06 -17.27
CA GLY A 461 19.85 20.91 -16.35
C GLY A 461 18.75 19.96 -16.82
N VAL A 462 18.87 19.38 -18.00
CA VAL A 462 17.93 18.42 -18.57
C VAL A 462 18.52 17.02 -18.52
N VAL A 463 17.74 16.06 -18.08
CA VAL A 463 18.06 14.64 -18.21
C VAL A 463 17.40 14.10 -19.47
N SER A 464 18.14 13.33 -20.24
CA SER A 464 17.61 12.61 -21.41
C SER A 464 18.04 11.16 -21.36
N PHE A 465 17.20 10.27 -21.86
CA PHE A 465 17.49 8.85 -21.94
C PHE A 465 16.68 8.17 -23.06
N ARG A 466 17.05 6.94 -23.36
CA ARG A 466 16.29 6.07 -24.27
C ARG A 466 15.52 5.05 -23.45
N PHE A 467 14.30 4.80 -23.85
CA PHE A 467 13.49 3.75 -23.26
C PHE A 467 13.21 2.66 -24.28
N ARG A 468 13.63 1.46 -23.98
CA ARG A 468 13.41 0.31 -24.84
C ARG A 468 12.91 -0.85 -23.97
N PRO A 469 11.59 -1.11 -23.95
CA PRO A 469 11.13 -2.38 -23.42
C PRO A 469 11.80 -3.50 -24.20
N ASN A 470 12.02 -4.63 -23.58
CA ASN A 470 12.60 -5.78 -24.26
C ASN A 470 11.84 -6.08 -25.56
N HIS A 471 12.45 -6.83 -26.47
CA HIS A 471 12.00 -7.13 -27.82
C HIS A 471 10.52 -7.55 -27.93
N PHE A 472 9.94 -8.07 -26.85
CA PHE A 472 8.59 -8.57 -26.85
C PHE A 472 7.75 -7.88 -25.77
N ARG A 473 6.64 -7.25 -26.18
CA ARG A 473 5.58 -6.89 -25.26
C ARG A 473 4.98 -8.16 -24.66
N THR A 474 4.64 -8.08 -23.37
CA THR A 474 3.81 -9.11 -22.75
C THR A 474 2.49 -9.23 -23.52
N PRO A 475 2.08 -10.42 -23.93
CA PRO A 475 0.79 -10.61 -24.58
C PRO A 475 -0.37 -10.10 -23.74
N SER A 476 -1.35 -9.48 -24.37
CA SER A 476 -2.52 -8.89 -23.72
C SER A 476 -3.82 -9.44 -24.32
N GLY A 477 -4.97 -8.99 -23.82
CA GLY A 477 -6.26 -9.41 -24.35
C GLY A 477 -6.50 -10.91 -24.28
N LEU A 478 -5.91 -11.60 -23.28
CA LEU A 478 -6.09 -13.03 -23.11
C LEU A 478 -7.56 -13.39 -22.95
N GLY A 479 -7.96 -14.46 -23.63
CA GLY A 479 -9.30 -15.00 -23.52
C GLY A 479 -9.35 -16.45 -23.94
N PHE A 480 -10.53 -17.04 -23.88
CA PHE A 480 -10.73 -18.41 -24.26
C PHE A 480 -12.06 -18.61 -24.99
N THR A 481 -12.08 -19.59 -25.87
CA THR A 481 -13.27 -20.01 -26.64
C THR A 481 -13.29 -21.53 -26.72
N GLU A 482 -14.34 -22.08 -27.33
CA GLU A 482 -14.46 -23.52 -27.59
C GLU A 482 -14.27 -24.38 -26.35
N VAL A 483 -14.76 -23.90 -25.19
CA VAL A 483 -14.66 -24.62 -23.93
C VAL A 483 -15.43 -25.93 -23.99
N ARG A 484 -14.77 -27.02 -23.62
CA ARG A 484 -15.32 -28.38 -23.51
C ARG A 484 -14.88 -28.97 -22.18
N ASP A 485 -15.37 -30.12 -21.88
CA ASP A 485 -15.03 -30.87 -20.65
C ASP A 485 -13.56 -31.38 -20.61
N ASP A 486 -12.87 -31.40 -21.76
CA ASP A 486 -11.50 -31.89 -21.88
C ASP A 486 -10.54 -30.89 -22.54
N SER A 487 -11.03 -29.70 -22.98
CA SER A 487 -10.23 -28.77 -23.75
C SER A 487 -10.84 -27.36 -23.80
N PHE A 488 -10.02 -26.36 -24.12
CA PHE A 488 -10.44 -25.04 -24.57
C PHE A 488 -9.41 -24.45 -25.54
N ARG A 489 -9.84 -23.43 -26.29
CA ARG A 489 -8.93 -22.62 -27.11
C ARG A 489 -8.58 -21.35 -26.39
N ALA A 490 -7.31 -21.19 -25.98
CA ALA A 490 -6.75 -19.93 -25.54
C ALA A 490 -6.43 -19.04 -26.73
N TYR A 491 -6.61 -17.73 -26.57
CA TYR A 491 -6.19 -16.71 -27.53
C TYR A 491 -5.69 -15.46 -26.81
N TRP A 492 -4.88 -14.67 -27.48
CA TRP A 492 -4.29 -13.43 -26.97
C TRP A 492 -4.01 -12.44 -28.10
N GLU A 493 -3.71 -11.21 -27.75
CA GLU A 493 -3.15 -10.20 -28.64
C GLU A 493 -1.63 -10.30 -28.63
N GLY A 494 -1.02 -10.41 -29.80
CA GLY A 494 0.39 -10.68 -29.96
C GLY A 494 1.31 -9.48 -29.63
N SER A 495 2.57 -9.79 -29.45
CA SER A 495 3.61 -8.81 -29.16
C SER A 495 4.24 -8.21 -30.42
N ALA A 496 4.73 -9.06 -31.34
CA ALA A 496 5.37 -8.68 -32.59
C ALA A 496 5.12 -9.78 -33.64
N SER A 497 5.26 -9.44 -34.91
CA SER A 497 4.96 -10.36 -36.02
C SER A 497 5.89 -11.60 -36.08
N GLU A 498 7.11 -11.49 -35.55
CA GLU A 498 8.09 -12.57 -35.46
C GLU A 498 8.08 -13.31 -34.11
N ALA A 499 7.25 -12.89 -33.18
CA ALA A 499 7.20 -13.52 -31.87
C ALA A 499 6.59 -14.93 -31.95
N LEU A 500 7.22 -15.87 -31.25
CA LEU A 500 6.62 -17.12 -30.82
C LEU A 500 6.06 -16.90 -29.41
N TYR A 501 5.31 -17.87 -28.91
CA TYR A 501 4.72 -17.76 -27.59
C TYR A 501 4.95 -19.04 -26.78
N ASP A 502 5.24 -18.86 -25.51
CA ASP A 502 5.12 -19.91 -24.51
C ASP A 502 3.82 -19.71 -23.76
N LEU A 503 3.11 -20.79 -23.50
CA LEU A 503 1.89 -20.80 -22.70
C LEU A 503 2.07 -21.81 -21.57
N ARG A 504 1.72 -21.41 -20.36
CA ARG A 504 1.58 -22.33 -19.24
C ARG A 504 0.16 -22.29 -18.70
N TRP A 505 -0.30 -23.42 -18.20
CA TRP A 505 -1.57 -23.47 -17.49
C TRP A 505 -1.44 -24.30 -16.22
N HIS A 506 -2.25 -23.93 -15.26
CA HIS A 506 -2.29 -24.53 -13.95
C HIS A 506 -3.67 -25.14 -13.73
N SER A 507 -3.73 -26.35 -13.19
CA SER A 507 -4.97 -26.83 -12.60
C SER A 507 -5.21 -26.13 -11.28
N LEU A 508 -6.45 -25.73 -11.03
CA LEU A 508 -6.84 -24.97 -9.86
C LEU A 508 -7.77 -25.79 -8.99
N ALA A 509 -7.55 -25.75 -7.69
CA ALA A 509 -8.54 -26.18 -6.71
C ALA A 509 -9.11 -24.97 -5.99
N ARG A 510 -10.39 -25.01 -5.68
CA ARG A 510 -10.95 -24.02 -4.74
C ARG A 510 -10.29 -24.21 -3.38
N GLU A 511 -9.89 -23.11 -2.74
CA GLU A 511 -9.31 -23.23 -1.39
C GLU A 511 -10.24 -23.98 -0.44
N SER A 512 -11.55 -23.78 -0.58
CA SER A 512 -12.59 -24.46 0.21
C SER A 512 -12.66 -25.98 0.00
N ASP A 513 -12.22 -26.48 -1.15
CA ASP A 513 -12.22 -27.93 -1.46
C ASP A 513 -10.96 -28.64 -0.96
N LEU A 514 -9.90 -27.89 -0.62
CA LEU A 514 -8.68 -28.46 -0.09
C LEU A 514 -8.86 -28.91 1.36
N PRO A 515 -8.35 -30.06 1.75
CA PRO A 515 -8.48 -30.55 3.13
C PRO A 515 -7.72 -29.63 4.12
N VAL A 516 -6.57 -29.09 3.75
CA VAL A 516 -5.77 -28.19 4.59
C VAL A 516 -6.22 -26.76 4.37
N ALA A 517 -6.69 -26.10 5.43
CA ALA A 517 -7.07 -24.69 5.42
C ALA A 517 -5.91 -23.78 5.87
N LEU A 518 -5.07 -24.24 6.79
CA LEU A 518 -3.89 -23.55 7.28
C LEU A 518 -2.85 -24.55 7.74
N ALA A 519 -1.61 -24.38 7.30
CA ALA A 519 -0.43 -24.98 7.90
C ALA A 519 0.53 -23.84 8.28
N GLU A 520 1.02 -23.85 9.51
CA GLU A 520 1.99 -22.88 10.03
C GLU A 520 3.07 -23.63 10.82
N GLY A 521 4.28 -23.59 10.28
CA GLY A 521 5.45 -24.25 10.85
C GLY A 521 6.43 -23.31 11.51
N PHE A 522 6.11 -22.01 11.52
CA PHE A 522 6.92 -20.93 12.09
C PHE A 522 8.36 -20.86 11.55
N VAL A 523 8.52 -21.20 10.29
CA VAL A 523 9.84 -21.30 9.63
C VAL A 523 10.60 -19.97 9.55
N PHE A 524 9.89 -18.83 9.68
CA PHE A 524 10.49 -17.50 9.70
C PHE A 524 10.80 -16.98 11.12
N MET A 525 10.52 -17.76 12.16
CA MET A 525 10.88 -17.46 13.55
C MET A 525 12.33 -17.86 13.82
N ASN A 526 13.29 -17.00 13.46
CA ASN A 526 14.71 -17.36 13.45
C ASN A 526 15.43 -17.11 14.78
N ASP A 527 14.90 -16.23 15.63
CA ASP A 527 15.56 -15.83 16.87
C ASP A 527 15.18 -16.74 18.05
N GLY A 528 16.12 -16.90 18.97
CA GLY A 528 15.94 -17.76 20.15
C GLY A 528 15.97 -19.25 19.82
N THR A 529 15.45 -20.04 20.76
CA THR A 529 15.22 -21.49 20.63
C THR A 529 13.99 -21.86 21.46
N PRO A 530 13.37 -23.04 21.26
CA PRO A 530 12.23 -23.48 22.08
C PRO A 530 12.53 -23.56 23.58
N SER A 531 13.80 -23.79 23.96
CA SER A 531 14.24 -23.82 25.36
C SER A 531 14.72 -22.46 25.91
N SER A 532 15.04 -21.52 25.03
CA SER A 532 15.49 -20.17 25.37
C SER A 532 14.95 -19.22 24.30
N PRO A 533 13.63 -18.92 24.34
CA PRO A 533 12.99 -18.03 23.37
C PRO A 533 13.52 -16.60 23.47
N ASP A 534 13.36 -15.85 22.37
CA ASP A 534 13.66 -14.42 22.37
C ASP A 534 12.79 -13.66 23.40
N SER A 535 13.25 -12.51 23.83
CA SER A 535 12.58 -11.64 24.78
C SER A 535 11.71 -10.57 24.12
N LYS A 536 11.96 -10.26 22.84
CA LYS A 536 11.21 -9.25 22.08
C LYS A 536 9.80 -9.72 21.77
N ASP A 537 8.81 -8.95 22.18
CA ASP A 537 7.40 -9.19 21.82
C ASP A 537 7.16 -8.76 20.38
N ILE A 538 6.78 -9.69 19.52
CA ILE A 538 6.53 -9.47 18.09
C ILE A 538 5.03 -9.37 17.75
N SER A 539 4.16 -9.25 18.76
CA SER A 539 2.70 -9.28 18.56
C SER A 539 2.17 -8.24 17.60
N VAL A 540 2.86 -7.10 17.44
CA VAL A 540 2.45 -5.99 16.56
C VAL A 540 2.93 -6.15 15.12
N SER A 541 3.80 -7.13 14.84
CA SER A 541 4.45 -7.34 13.53
C SER A 541 4.45 -8.80 13.07
N LEU A 542 3.41 -9.56 13.44
CA LEU A 542 3.35 -11.01 13.19
C LEU A 542 3.45 -11.38 11.71
N ASP A 543 2.95 -10.56 10.81
CA ASP A 543 3.00 -10.83 9.37
C ASP A 543 4.43 -10.97 8.81
N ASN A 544 5.42 -10.41 9.52
CA ASN A 544 6.83 -10.56 9.14
C ASN A 544 7.42 -11.93 9.48
N TYR A 545 6.72 -12.73 10.30
CA TYR A 545 7.23 -13.97 10.88
C TYR A 545 6.33 -15.18 10.63
N MET A 546 5.23 -15.02 9.91
CA MET A 546 4.26 -16.06 9.61
C MET A 546 4.26 -16.40 8.11
N GLU A 547 3.99 -17.66 7.78
CA GLU A 547 3.89 -18.12 6.40
C GLU A 547 2.67 -17.50 5.67
N ARG A 548 1.63 -17.13 6.42
CA ARG A 548 0.44 -16.44 5.91
C ARG A 548 0.20 -15.18 6.71
N SER A 549 -0.09 -14.05 6.05
CA SER A 549 -0.40 -12.77 6.70
C SER A 549 -1.78 -12.74 7.36
N GLY A 550 -2.01 -11.77 8.25
CA GLY A 550 -3.29 -11.53 8.93
C GLY A 550 -3.38 -12.16 10.32
N TRP A 551 -2.30 -12.67 10.88
CA TRP A 551 -2.24 -13.10 12.28
C TRP A 551 -2.30 -11.93 13.24
N THR A 552 -2.98 -12.14 14.36
CA THR A 552 -3.01 -11.20 15.48
C THR A 552 -2.64 -11.89 16.78
N GLY A 553 -2.10 -11.16 17.75
CA GLY A 553 -1.70 -11.79 18.99
C GLY A 553 -1.40 -10.82 20.13
N LYS A 554 -0.99 -11.38 21.26
CA LYS A 554 -0.53 -10.66 22.43
C LYS A 554 0.49 -11.53 23.15
N ARG A 555 1.66 -10.97 23.47
CA ARG A 555 2.79 -11.67 24.07
C ARG A 555 3.21 -12.88 23.26
N VAL A 556 3.59 -12.60 22.02
CA VAL A 556 4.10 -13.57 21.04
C VAL A 556 5.58 -13.28 20.83
N TYR A 557 6.40 -14.31 20.89
CA TYR A 557 7.86 -14.18 20.81
C TYR A 557 8.45 -15.28 19.91
N GLN A 558 9.56 -15.00 19.25
CA GLN A 558 10.27 -16.00 18.46
C GLN A 558 10.93 -17.06 19.36
N ALA A 559 10.98 -18.29 18.87
CA ALA A 559 11.58 -19.41 19.57
C ALA A 559 12.31 -20.38 18.64
N GLY A 560 12.98 -19.86 17.58
CA GLY A 560 13.81 -20.63 16.65
C GLY A 560 13.04 -21.78 15.98
N GLY A 561 12.18 -21.47 15.02
CA GLY A 561 11.29 -22.42 14.35
C GLY A 561 10.05 -22.79 15.19
N ALA A 562 9.74 -22.01 16.22
CA ALA A 562 8.55 -22.15 17.06
C ALA A 562 8.14 -20.78 17.61
N VAL A 563 6.96 -20.72 18.24
CA VAL A 563 6.43 -19.52 18.91
C VAL A 563 6.39 -19.75 20.42
N LYS A 564 6.95 -18.81 21.17
CA LYS A 564 6.63 -18.67 22.59
C LYS A 564 5.38 -17.79 22.72
N LEU A 565 4.37 -18.30 23.45
CA LEU A 565 3.13 -17.61 23.74
C LEU A 565 3.01 -17.37 25.25
N GLY A 566 2.71 -16.12 25.64
CA GLY A 566 2.54 -15.72 27.03
C GLY A 566 3.86 -15.39 27.76
N ALA A 567 3.71 -14.99 29.00
CA ALA A 567 4.81 -14.72 29.93
C ALA A 567 4.47 -15.23 31.34
N VAL A 568 5.45 -15.27 32.22
CA VAL A 568 5.22 -15.64 33.62
C VAL A 568 4.15 -14.70 34.21
N ASP A 569 3.13 -15.31 34.77
CA ASP A 569 1.94 -14.64 35.35
C ASP A 569 1.14 -13.73 34.39
N ALA A 570 1.32 -13.90 33.08
CA ALA A 570 0.60 -13.14 32.05
C ALA A 570 0.13 -14.01 30.88
N ASP A 571 -1.12 -13.81 30.48
CA ASP A 571 -1.75 -14.54 29.39
C ASP A 571 -1.16 -14.14 28.04
N GLY A 572 -0.97 -15.11 27.14
CA GLY A 572 -0.64 -14.89 25.73
C GLY A 572 -1.78 -15.38 24.82
N THR A 573 -1.94 -14.71 23.69
CA THR A 573 -2.90 -15.09 22.64
C THR A 573 -2.27 -15.03 21.27
N LEU A 574 -2.68 -15.96 20.40
CA LEU A 574 -2.35 -15.98 18.97
C LEU A 574 -3.61 -16.36 18.20
N THR A 575 -4.02 -15.53 17.24
CA THR A 575 -5.24 -15.75 16.45
C THR A 575 -4.89 -15.82 14.97
N THR A 576 -5.42 -16.80 14.27
CA THR A 576 -5.19 -17.00 12.84
C THR A 576 -5.78 -15.87 12.01
N PRO A 577 -5.33 -15.70 10.76
CA PRO A 577 -6.10 -15.00 9.74
C PRO A 577 -7.53 -15.54 9.63
N LYS A 578 -8.42 -14.80 8.99
CA LYS A 578 -9.74 -15.31 8.63
C LYS A 578 -9.60 -16.44 7.60
N LEU A 579 -10.20 -17.56 7.87
CA LEU A 579 -10.14 -18.78 7.07
C LEU A 579 -11.55 -19.16 6.62
N ASN A 580 -11.66 -19.70 5.40
CA ASN A 580 -12.87 -20.40 4.99
C ASN A 580 -12.83 -21.84 5.54
N LEU A 581 -13.49 -22.09 6.65
CA LEU A 581 -13.58 -23.41 7.29
C LEU A 581 -14.94 -24.08 7.05
N TYR A 582 -15.81 -23.45 6.24
CA TYR A 582 -17.08 -24.04 5.85
C TYR A 582 -16.87 -25.27 4.98
N ASN A 583 -17.56 -26.34 5.29
CA ASN A 583 -17.75 -27.49 4.43
C ASN A 583 -19.18 -28.03 4.64
N MET A 584 -19.63 -28.97 3.86
CA MET A 584 -21.00 -29.49 3.94
C MET A 584 -21.40 -30.06 5.30
N GLY A 585 -20.47 -30.23 6.25
CA GLY A 585 -20.70 -30.67 7.62
C GLY A 585 -20.27 -29.65 8.67
N GLU A 586 -19.83 -28.47 8.28
CA GLU A 586 -19.32 -27.40 9.16
C GLU A 586 -18.21 -27.88 10.14
N GLN A 587 -17.66 -29.07 9.91
CA GLN A 587 -16.66 -29.65 10.77
C GLN A 587 -15.26 -29.29 10.31
N PHE A 588 -14.41 -28.88 11.26
CA PHE A 588 -12.97 -28.72 11.04
C PHE A 588 -12.18 -29.21 12.26
N THR A 589 -10.93 -29.52 12.02
CA THR A 589 -10.01 -30.05 13.03
C THR A 589 -8.79 -29.17 13.11
N VAL A 590 -8.45 -28.75 14.33
CA VAL A 590 -7.22 -28.02 14.65
C VAL A 590 -6.27 -28.99 15.30
N LEU A 591 -5.09 -29.15 14.72
CA LEU A 591 -3.97 -29.90 15.27
C LEU A 591 -2.91 -28.90 15.69
N VAL A 592 -2.44 -28.97 16.91
CA VAL A 592 -1.37 -28.12 17.43
C VAL A 592 -0.33 -28.97 18.18
N ARG A 593 0.93 -28.74 17.86
CA ARG A 593 2.05 -29.32 18.58
C ARG A 593 2.59 -28.29 19.56
N THR A 594 2.58 -28.62 20.85
CA THR A 594 2.86 -27.63 21.88
C THR A 594 3.29 -28.27 23.21
N HIS A 595 4.02 -27.50 24.03
CA HIS A 595 4.44 -27.90 25.35
C HIS A 595 4.60 -26.70 26.30
N SER A 596 4.75 -26.94 27.61
CA SER A 596 5.06 -25.90 28.58
C SER A 596 6.57 -25.72 28.72
N LEU A 597 7.04 -24.48 28.69
CA LEU A 597 8.47 -24.14 28.91
C LEU A 597 8.83 -24.14 30.42
N SER A 598 7.90 -23.76 31.28
CA SER A 598 8.20 -23.45 32.68
C SER A 598 8.24 -24.67 33.63
N GLY A 599 7.91 -25.85 33.14
CA GLY A 599 7.69 -27.05 33.98
C GLY A 599 6.42 -27.00 34.84
N LYS A 600 5.67 -25.88 34.79
CA LYS A 600 4.28 -25.79 35.29
C LYS A 600 3.32 -26.46 34.30
N THR A 601 2.06 -26.58 34.67
CA THR A 601 1.03 -27.15 33.81
C THR A 601 -0.03 -26.10 33.45
N PRO A 602 0.30 -25.07 32.64
CA PRO A 602 -0.62 -24.02 32.28
C PRO A 602 -1.81 -24.58 31.51
N VAL A 603 -2.93 -23.86 31.59
CA VAL A 603 -4.09 -24.17 30.73
C VAL A 603 -3.86 -23.53 29.37
N PHE A 604 -3.88 -24.40 28.36
CA PHE A 604 -3.85 -23.99 26.97
C PHE A 604 -5.26 -24.20 26.37
N THR A 605 -5.76 -23.19 25.70
CA THR A 605 -7.09 -23.24 25.09
C THR A 605 -7.02 -22.96 23.59
N VAL A 606 -7.84 -23.65 22.84
CA VAL A 606 -8.10 -23.37 21.41
C VAL A 606 -9.59 -23.07 21.28
N SER A 607 -9.91 -21.91 20.72
CA SER A 607 -11.30 -21.44 20.60
C SER A 607 -11.60 -20.93 19.19
N SER A 608 -12.85 -21.07 18.79
CA SER A 608 -13.37 -20.57 17.53
C SER A 608 -14.88 -20.40 17.65
N ASN A 609 -15.41 -19.24 17.21
CA ASN A 609 -16.84 -18.91 17.19
C ASN A 609 -17.60 -19.36 18.44
N GLY A 610 -17.11 -19.00 19.64
CA GLY A 610 -17.76 -19.31 20.93
C GLY A 610 -17.46 -20.69 21.51
N LYS A 611 -16.93 -21.62 20.73
CA LYS A 611 -16.55 -22.97 21.20
C LYS A 611 -15.11 -23.01 21.65
N THR A 612 -14.81 -23.78 22.69
CA THR A 612 -13.46 -23.84 23.27
C THR A 612 -13.09 -25.25 23.70
N GLY A 613 -11.89 -25.69 23.37
CA GLY A 613 -11.27 -26.86 23.96
C GLY A 613 -10.10 -26.43 24.87
N ALA A 614 -9.97 -27.02 26.03
CA ALA A 614 -8.92 -26.68 26.98
C ALA A 614 -8.14 -27.91 27.41
N TYR A 615 -6.82 -27.77 27.57
CA TYR A 615 -5.91 -28.82 28.02
C TYR A 615 -4.84 -28.23 28.94
N ARG A 616 -4.33 -29.04 29.88
CA ARG A 616 -3.18 -28.67 30.72
C ARG A 616 -1.89 -29.15 30.06
N LEU A 617 -1.05 -28.23 29.65
CA LEU A 617 0.24 -28.56 29.05
C LEU A 617 1.18 -29.22 30.06
N THR A 618 2.06 -30.05 29.56
CA THR A 618 3.23 -30.59 30.25
C THR A 618 4.50 -30.13 29.55
N SER A 619 5.65 -30.35 30.15
CA SER A 619 6.95 -30.07 29.53
C SER A 619 7.30 -31.00 28.36
N SER A 620 6.52 -32.08 28.15
CA SER A 620 6.70 -32.98 27.01
C SER A 620 6.03 -32.39 25.78
N ASP A 621 6.78 -32.28 24.73
CA ASP A 621 6.27 -31.90 23.42
C ASP A 621 5.27 -32.96 22.90
N LYS A 622 4.05 -32.54 22.61
CA LYS A 622 2.96 -33.39 22.15
C LYS A 622 2.04 -32.69 21.17
N SER A 623 1.45 -33.47 20.32
CA SER A 623 0.38 -33.02 19.42
C SER A 623 -0.98 -33.21 20.06
N TYR A 624 -1.80 -32.18 19.98
CA TYR A 624 -3.19 -32.17 20.45
C TYR A 624 -4.11 -31.81 19.29
N TYR A 625 -5.31 -32.41 19.23
CA TYR A 625 -6.28 -32.04 18.23
C TYR A 625 -7.64 -31.72 18.83
N TYR A 626 -8.31 -30.78 18.20
CA TYR A 626 -9.58 -30.17 18.57
C TYR A 626 -10.53 -30.29 17.37
N GLN A 627 -11.68 -30.91 17.57
CA GLN A 627 -12.69 -31.01 16.52
C GLN A 627 -13.84 -30.04 16.81
N PHE A 628 -14.02 -29.09 15.89
CA PHE A 628 -15.10 -28.11 15.90
C PHE A 628 -16.17 -28.51 14.89
N ASN A 629 -17.40 -28.05 15.11
CA ASN A 629 -18.55 -28.27 14.22
C ASN A 629 -19.32 -26.98 13.95
N ASN A 630 -18.58 -25.87 13.77
CA ASN A 630 -19.09 -24.51 13.56
C ASN A 630 -18.18 -23.73 12.62
N GLY A 631 -17.64 -24.39 11.60
CA GLY A 631 -16.83 -23.76 10.56
C GLY A 631 -17.69 -22.95 9.61
N LEU A 632 -17.36 -21.66 9.45
CA LEU A 632 -18.03 -20.72 8.57
C LEU A 632 -17.08 -20.31 7.44
N THR A 633 -17.60 -19.61 6.44
CA THR A 633 -16.78 -19.05 5.34
C THR A 633 -15.79 -18.00 5.82
N VAL A 634 -16.05 -17.37 6.97
CA VAL A 634 -15.14 -16.42 7.63
C VAL A 634 -14.98 -16.83 9.09
N THR A 635 -13.95 -17.60 9.39
CA THR A 635 -13.70 -18.16 10.72
C THR A 635 -12.25 -17.89 11.13
N ASP A 636 -12.02 -17.55 12.39
CA ASP A 636 -10.69 -17.55 13.00
C ASP A 636 -10.58 -18.57 14.13
N VAL A 637 -9.36 -18.92 14.48
CA VAL A 637 -9.02 -19.79 15.59
C VAL A 637 -8.04 -19.08 16.50
N THR A 638 -8.38 -18.99 17.77
CA THR A 638 -7.54 -18.36 18.79
C THR A 638 -6.91 -19.40 19.71
N PHE A 639 -5.60 -19.34 19.85
CA PHE A 639 -4.79 -20.08 20.79
C PHE A 639 -4.47 -19.18 21.99
N GLN A 640 -4.66 -19.66 23.21
CA GLN A 640 -4.39 -18.91 24.41
C GLN A 640 -3.68 -19.78 25.45
N VAL A 641 -2.66 -19.22 26.11
CA VAL A 641 -2.11 -19.76 27.36
C VAL A 641 -2.42 -18.80 28.49
N LYS A 642 -2.78 -19.33 29.66
CA LYS A 642 -3.17 -18.54 30.84
C LYS A 642 -2.09 -18.59 31.91
N GLY A 643 -1.61 -17.39 32.31
CA GLY A 643 -0.75 -17.16 33.46
C GLY A 643 0.63 -17.80 33.40
N ASP A 644 1.09 -18.20 32.22
CA ASP A 644 2.39 -18.84 32.02
C ASP A 644 2.76 -18.92 30.53
N VAL A 645 3.78 -19.70 30.18
CA VAL A 645 4.38 -19.80 28.85
C VAL A 645 4.07 -21.13 28.20
N ALA A 646 3.62 -21.08 26.94
CA ALA A 646 3.56 -22.21 26.04
C ALA A 646 4.53 -22.02 24.85
N ILE A 647 5.14 -23.11 24.39
CA ILE A 647 5.81 -23.17 23.10
C ILE A 647 4.85 -23.87 22.13
N ILE A 648 4.66 -23.29 20.96
CA ILE A 648 3.89 -23.84 19.85
C ILE A 648 4.86 -24.13 18.71
N ASP A 649 5.02 -25.40 18.36
CA ASP A 649 5.94 -25.83 17.32
C ASP A 649 5.30 -25.85 15.94
N SER A 650 3.99 -26.10 15.86
CA SER A 650 3.24 -26.07 14.59
C SER A 650 1.74 -26.02 14.82
N ILE A 651 1.04 -25.48 13.83
CA ILE A 651 -0.40 -25.45 13.77
C ILE A 651 -0.83 -25.99 12.40
N LEU A 652 -1.79 -26.90 12.40
CA LEU A 652 -2.45 -27.41 11.19
C LEU A 652 -3.97 -27.34 11.39
N ILE A 653 -4.66 -26.71 10.48
CA ILE A 653 -6.13 -26.65 10.46
C ILE A 653 -6.61 -27.33 9.19
N VAL A 654 -7.45 -28.35 9.38
CA VAL A 654 -8.00 -29.12 8.27
C VAL A 654 -9.53 -29.11 8.30
N ARG A 655 -10.14 -29.02 7.13
CA ARG A 655 -11.58 -29.17 6.96
C ARG A 655 -11.98 -30.63 7.21
N GLY A 656 -13.13 -30.84 7.83
CA GLY A 656 -13.59 -32.18 8.19
C GLY A 656 -13.02 -32.69 9.52
N ASN A 657 -13.09 -34.01 9.71
CA ASN A 657 -12.77 -34.69 10.98
C ASN A 657 -11.25 -34.91 11.22
N GLY A 658 -10.41 -34.44 10.32
CA GLY A 658 -8.94 -34.60 10.42
C GLY A 658 -8.42 -36.01 10.20
N ALA A 659 -9.20 -36.93 9.59
CA ALA A 659 -8.75 -38.28 9.29
C ALA A 659 -7.48 -38.27 8.43
N GLY A 660 -6.47 -39.05 8.83
CA GLY A 660 -5.15 -39.04 8.19
C GLY A 660 -4.14 -37.99 8.74
N TYR A 661 -4.60 -36.99 9.52
CA TYR A 661 -3.73 -35.94 10.09
C TYR A 661 -3.53 -36.08 11.60
N VAL A 662 -4.49 -36.69 12.33
CA VAL A 662 -4.52 -36.71 13.80
C VAL A 662 -3.90 -37.98 14.41
N GLU A 663 -3.22 -38.80 13.62
CA GLU A 663 -2.61 -40.04 14.10
C GLU A 663 -1.53 -39.73 15.16
N GLY A 664 -1.64 -40.37 16.32
CA GLY A 664 -0.72 -40.15 17.45
C GLY A 664 -0.99 -38.90 18.28
N ALA A 665 -1.93 -38.05 17.88
CA ALA A 665 -2.29 -36.84 18.62
C ALA A 665 -3.35 -37.12 19.69
N LEU A 666 -3.34 -36.33 20.78
CA LEU A 666 -4.28 -36.42 21.88
C LEU A 666 -5.55 -35.60 21.59
N LYS A 667 -6.71 -36.25 21.67
CA LYS A 667 -7.99 -35.55 21.51
C LYS A 667 -8.31 -34.67 22.69
N VAL A 668 -8.67 -33.42 22.41
CA VAL A 668 -9.23 -32.48 23.38
C VAL A 668 -10.70 -32.25 23.08
N ASN A 669 -11.53 -32.35 24.07
CA ASN A 669 -12.98 -32.10 23.90
C ASN A 669 -13.24 -30.61 23.79
N VAL A 670 -14.06 -30.26 22.80
CA VAL A 670 -14.52 -28.90 22.54
C VAL A 670 -15.95 -28.76 23.11
N THR A 671 -16.19 -27.66 23.81
CA THR A 671 -17.49 -27.34 24.44
C THR A 671 -17.86 -25.88 24.18
N GLY A 672 -19.08 -25.50 24.47
CA GLY A 672 -19.60 -24.14 24.23
C GLY A 672 -20.64 -24.12 23.12
N GLU A 673 -21.22 -22.95 22.92
CA GLU A 673 -22.24 -22.70 21.88
C GLU A 673 -21.66 -21.73 20.87
N ALA A 674 -22.08 -21.85 19.61
CA ALA A 674 -21.66 -20.90 18.58
C ALA A 674 -22.26 -19.51 18.87
N ILE A 675 -21.46 -18.47 18.69
CA ILE A 675 -21.91 -17.07 18.86
C ILE A 675 -22.50 -16.49 17.58
N SER A 676 -22.20 -17.10 16.42
CA SER A 676 -22.74 -16.73 15.12
C SER A 676 -22.93 -17.98 14.25
N ASP A 677 -24.05 -18.03 13.58
CA ASP A 677 -24.36 -19.01 12.52
C ASP A 677 -24.42 -18.33 11.15
N GLU A 678 -24.10 -17.02 11.08
CA GLU A 678 -24.02 -16.27 9.82
C GLU A 678 -22.84 -16.77 9.00
N ASN A 679 -23.13 -17.15 7.76
CA ASN A 679 -22.15 -17.67 6.81
C ASN A 679 -22.10 -16.73 5.59
N PRO A 680 -21.38 -15.60 5.68
CA PRO A 680 -21.36 -14.62 4.62
C PRO A 680 -20.79 -15.24 3.33
N GLU A 681 -21.34 -14.81 2.19
CA GLU A 681 -20.73 -15.13 0.89
C GLU A 681 -19.36 -14.45 0.82
N VAL A 682 -18.31 -15.20 0.50
CA VAL A 682 -16.97 -14.70 0.26
C VAL A 682 -16.56 -15.04 -1.17
N GLU A 683 -15.72 -14.22 -1.73
CA GLU A 683 -15.12 -14.52 -3.02
C GLU A 683 -14.27 -15.78 -2.92
N GLU A 684 -14.51 -16.70 -3.85
CA GLU A 684 -13.85 -18.00 -3.83
C GLU A 684 -12.38 -17.84 -4.25
N GLN A 685 -11.46 -18.27 -3.39
CA GLN A 685 -10.04 -18.29 -3.67
C GLN A 685 -9.64 -19.61 -4.32
N PHE A 686 -8.70 -19.52 -5.26
CA PHE A 686 -8.15 -20.68 -5.96
C PHE A 686 -6.68 -20.86 -5.62
N VAL A 687 -6.27 -22.11 -5.54
CA VAL A 687 -4.88 -22.53 -5.33
C VAL A 687 -4.41 -23.30 -6.55
N GLU A 688 -3.27 -22.94 -7.07
CA GLU A 688 -2.61 -23.65 -8.17
C GLU A 688 -2.07 -25.00 -7.68
N LEU A 689 -2.30 -26.05 -8.47
CA LEU A 689 -1.84 -27.40 -8.18
C LEU A 689 -0.69 -27.80 -9.11
N ASP A 690 -1.03 -28.19 -10.34
CA ASP A 690 -0.07 -28.69 -11.33
C ASP A 690 0.12 -27.68 -12.46
N THR A 691 1.35 -27.49 -12.89
CA THR A 691 1.72 -26.62 -14.01
C THR A 691 2.12 -27.44 -15.21
N THR A 692 1.60 -27.08 -16.37
CA THR A 692 1.99 -27.63 -17.66
C THR A 692 2.35 -26.51 -18.63
N GLU A 693 3.40 -26.68 -19.44
CA GLU A 693 3.85 -25.67 -20.39
C GLU A 693 3.80 -26.18 -21.84
N MET A 694 3.45 -25.30 -22.77
CA MET A 694 3.69 -25.40 -24.22
C MET A 694 4.65 -24.29 -24.63
N ARG A 695 5.66 -24.62 -25.44
CA ARG A 695 6.67 -23.65 -25.90
C ARG A 695 6.69 -23.50 -27.41
N GLY A 696 7.07 -22.32 -27.88
CA GLY A 696 7.28 -22.04 -29.29
C GLY A 696 6.01 -22.06 -30.13
N ILE A 697 4.90 -21.64 -29.58
CA ILE A 697 3.60 -21.55 -30.26
C ILE A 697 3.69 -20.48 -31.36
N ASN A 698 3.33 -20.85 -32.57
CA ASN A 698 3.26 -19.91 -33.67
C ASN A 698 1.82 -19.42 -33.83
N GLY A 699 1.61 -18.10 -33.72
CA GLY A 699 0.29 -17.47 -33.77
C GLY A 699 -0.30 -17.16 -32.39
N GLU A 700 -1.42 -16.48 -32.41
CA GLU A 700 -2.05 -15.86 -31.23
C GLU A 700 -3.16 -16.72 -30.61
N SER A 701 -3.15 -18.01 -30.84
CA SER A 701 -4.08 -18.95 -30.21
C SER A 701 -3.58 -20.39 -30.24
N VAL A 702 -4.00 -21.18 -29.27
CA VAL A 702 -3.71 -22.62 -29.21
C VAL A 702 -4.84 -23.36 -28.50
N VAL A 703 -5.03 -24.64 -28.85
CA VAL A 703 -5.96 -25.52 -28.13
C VAL A 703 -5.22 -26.22 -27.00
N ILE A 704 -5.68 -26.08 -25.80
CA ILE A 704 -5.23 -26.82 -24.63
C ILE A 704 -6.13 -28.03 -24.47
N ASN A 705 -5.57 -29.24 -24.36
CA ASN A 705 -6.27 -30.52 -24.26
C ASN A 705 -5.83 -31.30 -23.02
N GLY A 706 -6.57 -32.33 -22.69
CA GLY A 706 -6.25 -33.25 -21.59
C GLY A 706 -6.70 -32.69 -20.22
N LEU A 707 -7.66 -31.76 -20.25
CA LEU A 707 -8.25 -31.21 -19.05
C LEU A 707 -9.22 -32.21 -18.42
N GLN A 708 -9.50 -32.05 -17.15
CA GLN A 708 -10.51 -32.79 -16.41
C GLN A 708 -11.80 -31.98 -16.34
N LYS A 709 -12.91 -32.66 -16.65
CA LYS A 709 -14.25 -32.06 -16.59
C LYS A 709 -14.52 -31.45 -15.21
N ASP A 710 -15.19 -30.31 -15.23
CA ASP A 710 -15.62 -29.53 -14.05
C ASP A 710 -14.48 -29.00 -13.16
N ASN A 711 -13.22 -29.08 -13.65
CA ASN A 711 -12.07 -28.46 -12.98
C ASN A 711 -11.83 -27.05 -13.51
N TYR A 712 -11.32 -26.20 -12.65
CA TYR A 712 -10.83 -24.86 -13.00
C TYR A 712 -9.37 -24.92 -13.44
N TYR A 713 -9.03 -24.04 -14.38
CA TYR A 713 -7.67 -23.87 -14.87
C TYR A 713 -7.37 -22.38 -15.00
N SER A 714 -6.14 -21.98 -14.73
CA SER A 714 -5.61 -20.70 -15.15
C SER A 714 -4.58 -20.89 -16.25
N PHE A 715 -4.42 -19.91 -17.13
CA PHE A 715 -3.36 -19.92 -18.13
C PHE A 715 -2.77 -18.52 -18.31
N GLU A 716 -1.50 -18.50 -18.64
CA GLU A 716 -0.70 -17.32 -18.91
C GLU A 716 0.11 -17.54 -20.19
N VAL A 717 0.46 -16.45 -20.85
CA VAL A 717 1.22 -16.46 -22.10
C VAL A 717 2.36 -15.45 -22.01
N ARG A 718 3.52 -15.82 -22.55
CA ARG A 718 4.61 -14.87 -22.79
C ARG A 718 5.08 -14.96 -24.24
N ALA A 719 5.59 -13.86 -24.76
CA ALA A 719 6.25 -13.86 -26.07
C ALA A 719 7.72 -14.32 -25.92
N THR A 720 8.24 -14.97 -26.95
CA THR A 720 9.61 -15.48 -26.97
C THR A 720 10.18 -15.44 -28.39
N ASN A 721 11.50 -15.46 -28.54
CA ASN A 721 12.16 -15.71 -29.81
C ASN A 721 12.36 -17.22 -30.04
N ALA A 722 12.83 -17.58 -31.23
CA ALA A 722 12.92 -18.98 -31.65
C ALA A 722 13.87 -19.84 -30.81
N ASP A 723 14.90 -19.27 -30.20
CA ASP A 723 15.86 -19.96 -29.36
C ASP A 723 15.56 -19.86 -27.84
N GLY A 724 14.50 -19.10 -27.48
CA GLY A 724 14.09 -18.91 -26.09
C GLY A 724 15.01 -18.01 -25.27
N SER A 725 16.01 -17.37 -25.90
CA SER A 725 16.98 -16.51 -25.19
C SER A 725 16.40 -15.14 -24.78
N LYS A 726 15.30 -14.74 -25.41
CA LYS A 726 14.57 -13.49 -25.11
C LYS A 726 13.11 -13.81 -24.92
N THR A 727 12.56 -13.38 -23.77
CA THR A 727 11.15 -13.59 -23.44
C THR A 727 10.54 -12.33 -22.86
N SER A 728 9.25 -12.12 -23.08
CA SER A 728 8.49 -11.13 -22.30
C SER A 728 8.20 -11.66 -20.89
N GLN A 729 7.63 -10.83 -20.07
CA GLN A 729 6.95 -11.26 -18.84
C GLN A 729 5.77 -12.18 -19.18
N TRP A 730 5.36 -13.00 -18.23
CA TRP A 730 4.10 -13.71 -18.29
C TRP A 730 2.93 -12.74 -18.19
N SER A 731 1.89 -12.97 -18.96
CA SER A 731 0.65 -12.18 -18.90
C SER A 731 -0.07 -12.36 -17.56
N VAL A 732 -1.06 -11.50 -17.31
CA VAL A 732 -2.02 -11.75 -16.22
C VAL A 732 -2.78 -13.04 -16.51
N PRO A 733 -2.91 -13.95 -15.52
CA PRO A 733 -3.58 -15.23 -15.71
C PRO A 733 -5.07 -15.08 -16.02
N GLN A 734 -5.59 -15.97 -16.88
CA GLN A 734 -7.01 -16.10 -17.16
C GLN A 734 -7.54 -17.41 -16.63
N THR A 735 -8.65 -17.37 -15.88
CA THR A 735 -9.26 -18.56 -15.30
C THR A 735 -10.42 -19.06 -16.16
N VAL A 736 -10.48 -20.38 -16.37
CA VAL A 736 -11.51 -21.08 -17.14
C VAL A 736 -11.99 -22.32 -16.42
N LEU A 737 -13.30 -22.59 -16.47
CA LEU A 737 -13.89 -23.86 -16.01
C LEU A 737 -14.04 -24.80 -17.21
N ALA A 738 -13.39 -25.98 -17.17
CA ALA A 738 -13.58 -27.04 -18.14
C ALA A 738 -14.96 -27.70 -17.92
N SER A 739 -15.94 -27.36 -18.73
CA SER A 739 -17.31 -27.89 -18.62
C SER A 739 -17.86 -28.24 -19.98
N GLU A 740 -18.88 -29.12 -20.01
CA GLU A 740 -19.62 -29.36 -21.25
C GLU A 740 -20.04 -28.03 -21.86
N ALA A 741 -19.73 -27.82 -23.11
CA ALA A 741 -20.15 -26.67 -23.87
C ALA A 741 -21.68 -26.51 -23.67
N THR A 742 -22.11 -25.49 -23.01
CA THR A 742 -23.50 -25.06 -23.16
C THR A 742 -23.68 -24.89 -24.67
N LYS A 743 -24.56 -25.70 -25.26
CA LYS A 743 -24.89 -25.60 -26.69
C LYS A 743 -25.42 -24.20 -26.97
N VAL A 744 -24.50 -23.28 -27.22
CA VAL A 744 -24.81 -22.14 -28.06
C VAL A 744 -24.79 -22.74 -29.45
N ASP A 745 -25.97 -22.90 -30.06
CA ASP A 745 -26.12 -23.28 -31.44
C ASP A 745 -25.22 -22.38 -32.28
N ARG A 746 -24.05 -22.88 -32.67
CA ARG A 746 -23.19 -22.25 -33.66
C ARG A 746 -23.92 -22.38 -34.99
N THR A 747 -24.66 -21.35 -35.38
CA THR A 747 -24.83 -21.08 -36.79
C THR A 747 -23.46 -20.72 -37.33
N ASP A 748 -22.93 -21.60 -38.17
CA ASP A 748 -21.67 -21.50 -38.87
C ASP A 748 -21.33 -20.08 -39.29
N CYS A 749 -20.25 -19.54 -38.74
CA CYS A 749 -19.66 -18.27 -39.16
C CYS A 749 -18.81 -18.49 -40.41
N HIS A 750 -19.38 -19.10 -41.46
CA HIS A 750 -18.81 -19.00 -42.78
C HIS A 750 -19.15 -17.62 -43.34
N THR A 751 -18.13 -16.82 -43.51
CA THR A 751 -17.94 -15.66 -44.37
C THR A 751 -19.18 -15.32 -45.24
N GLN A 752 -20.24 -14.79 -44.65
CA GLN A 752 -21.22 -14.04 -45.40
C GLN A 752 -20.91 -12.54 -45.26
N LYS A 753 -20.46 -11.93 -46.33
CA LYS A 753 -20.51 -10.48 -46.53
C LYS A 753 -21.97 -10.04 -46.49
N GLY A 754 -22.52 -9.79 -45.32
CA GLY A 754 -23.89 -9.32 -45.14
C GLY A 754 -24.05 -8.60 -43.81
N THR A 755 -24.92 -7.59 -43.81
CA THR A 755 -25.30 -6.85 -42.60
C THR A 755 -26.29 -7.71 -41.81
N ALA A 756 -25.99 -7.97 -40.54
CA ALA A 756 -26.89 -8.64 -39.60
C ALA A 756 -27.32 -7.67 -38.49
N TYR A 757 -28.55 -7.82 -38.02
CA TYR A 757 -29.11 -7.01 -36.94
C TYR A 757 -29.44 -7.89 -35.75
N TYR A 758 -29.26 -7.33 -34.54
CA TYR A 758 -29.53 -8.04 -33.30
C TYR A 758 -30.27 -7.09 -32.35
N SER A 759 -31.12 -7.62 -31.52
CA SER A 759 -31.66 -6.93 -30.34
C SER A 759 -30.60 -6.76 -29.26
N LEU A 760 -30.84 -5.92 -28.26
CA LEU A 760 -29.87 -5.70 -27.14
C LEU A 760 -29.61 -6.92 -26.28
N ASP A 761 -30.49 -7.91 -26.31
CA ASP A 761 -30.37 -9.21 -25.66
C ASP A 761 -29.64 -10.25 -26.52
N GLY A 762 -29.07 -9.82 -27.66
CA GLY A 762 -28.24 -10.66 -28.55
C GLY A 762 -29.02 -11.55 -29.52
N VAL A 763 -30.34 -11.44 -29.62
CA VAL A 763 -31.16 -12.22 -30.55
C VAL A 763 -31.05 -11.61 -31.93
N ARG A 764 -30.72 -12.42 -32.94
CA ARG A 764 -30.72 -11.99 -34.35
C ARG A 764 -32.11 -11.67 -34.81
N ILE A 765 -32.29 -10.51 -35.45
CA ILE A 765 -33.56 -10.00 -35.92
C ILE A 765 -33.46 -9.57 -37.40
N ASP A 766 -34.57 -9.44 -38.07
CA ASP A 766 -34.64 -8.74 -39.37
C ASP A 766 -34.27 -7.28 -39.20
N LYS A 767 -33.99 -6.59 -40.34
CA LYS A 767 -33.71 -5.17 -40.30
C LYS A 767 -34.77 -4.43 -39.47
N PRO A 768 -34.40 -3.79 -38.36
CA PRO A 768 -35.41 -3.24 -37.45
C PRO A 768 -36.14 -2.05 -38.10
N THR A 769 -37.46 -2.08 -37.97
CA THR A 769 -38.37 -1.02 -38.48
C THR A 769 -39.06 -0.27 -37.35
N LYS A 770 -38.94 -0.74 -36.12
CA LYS A 770 -39.51 -0.08 -34.93
C LYS A 770 -38.47 0.81 -34.28
N ALA A 771 -38.90 1.94 -33.75
CA ALA A 771 -38.04 2.82 -33.00
C ALA A 771 -37.41 2.05 -31.83
N GLY A 772 -36.08 2.16 -31.67
CA GLY A 772 -35.34 1.41 -30.65
C GLY A 772 -33.84 1.39 -30.92
N VAL A 773 -33.13 0.80 -29.97
CA VAL A 773 -31.67 0.59 -30.05
C VAL A 773 -31.40 -0.86 -30.42
N TYR A 774 -30.56 -1.09 -31.43
CA TYR A 774 -30.24 -2.39 -31.99
C TYR A 774 -28.74 -2.49 -32.23
N ILE A 775 -28.22 -3.70 -32.38
CA ILE A 775 -26.84 -3.96 -32.79
C ILE A 775 -26.81 -4.30 -34.27
N ARG A 776 -26.02 -3.58 -35.04
CA ARG A 776 -25.75 -3.87 -36.46
C ARG A 776 -24.34 -4.40 -36.59
N ARG A 777 -24.19 -5.57 -37.22
CA ARG A 777 -22.90 -6.18 -37.55
C ARG A 777 -22.69 -6.19 -39.04
N GLU A 778 -21.54 -5.68 -39.49
CA GLU A 778 -21.06 -5.76 -40.86
C GLU A 778 -19.66 -6.39 -40.88
N GLY A 779 -19.55 -7.64 -41.26
CA GLY A 779 -18.30 -8.38 -41.18
C GLY A 779 -17.81 -8.47 -39.71
N THR A 780 -16.62 -7.97 -39.40
CA THR A 780 -16.05 -7.88 -38.06
C THR A 780 -16.47 -6.63 -37.27
N GLN A 781 -17.05 -5.63 -37.92
CA GLN A 781 -17.50 -4.40 -37.26
C GLN A 781 -18.88 -4.56 -36.63
N VAL A 782 -18.98 -4.17 -35.39
CA VAL A 782 -20.21 -4.16 -34.59
C VAL A 782 -20.56 -2.70 -34.25
N MET A 783 -21.74 -2.26 -34.61
CA MET A 783 -22.18 -0.88 -34.40
C MET A 783 -23.53 -0.85 -33.68
N LYS A 784 -23.72 0.13 -32.83
CA LYS A 784 -25.01 0.42 -32.22
C LYS A 784 -25.89 1.18 -33.27
N LEU A 785 -27.05 0.67 -33.57
CA LEU A 785 -28.01 1.27 -34.48
C LEU A 785 -29.19 1.85 -33.69
N LEU A 786 -29.45 3.14 -33.86
CA LEU A 786 -30.66 3.78 -33.34
C LEU A 786 -31.66 3.93 -34.50
N VAL A 787 -32.80 3.26 -34.40
CA VAL A 787 -33.94 3.45 -35.29
C VAL A 787 -34.90 4.43 -34.61
N ARG A 788 -35.17 5.54 -35.26
CA ARG A 788 -36.10 6.59 -34.81
C ARG A 788 -37.52 6.38 -35.28
#